data_9ab1da05b0a19563a80e5dc176c7d42d
#
_entry.id   9ab1da05b0a19563a80e5dc176c7d42d
#
_cell.length_a   1.000
_cell.length_b   1.000
_cell.length_c   1.000
_cell.angle_alpha   90.00
_cell.angle_beta   90.00
_cell.angle_gamma   90.00
#
_symmetry.space_group_name_H-M   'P 1'
#
loop_
_entity.id
_entity.type
_entity.pdbx_description
1 polymer ?
#
loop_
_entity_poly.entity_id
_entity_poly.type
_entity_poly.pdbx_seq_one_letter_code
_entity_poly.pdbx_strand_id
1 'polypeptide(L)'
;MPEVDLRPGEQLHGFEVKAVTPIDELRAVTVELAHQHSGARLLHLYTEDTENLFSINFPTPPSDDTGVPHILEHAVLAGSHKFPVKEPFFEMIKMSMATFINAMTSSDFTCYPVSSNVKKDLFNLAEVYFDAVFHPLLTENTFKREGHHLAPADPDNPTGDLKITGIVYNEMKGAFSDPEARLYRSMSNKLLPDTLYACESGGDPVAIPDLTYAQLKAFHETYYHPSNGYFILYGDIPTKDYLAFLADKLDKIPRNAASTALRPLRPEVTHQPKWDAPRTVKDTYPVGADEPLTEKTYLMLSWLIGDATNVQEVVLGQILSLILMGNEAAPLRKAIIDSKLGTDIASASASSIGPAAIFYVALKGSEADRIEAFTQLVTDTLIQIADSAIDNEKVEAAFQQLTYHYQEVASMFPLRMLYRVINGWIYEKESDTFLKIRETFADVHQQWLENPSIFSDFIRENFIENPHRLTNILSPDRDMQTKMDAELVERMKETRAQLTDEEVQRIAADAAELERLNGVPNPPEALAKLPQLQVSDLPEKPKHIPTTVENVGGQDLLHNDVFANGINYLVLNFNLQGLPQHLWACIPRYADAISKLGAADMSYEEMAQRTSAVTGGIGCSPWFSTHALDPNRSMQSMSFNLKALDGKMDAALDVLHDLIFAVNPRDTERLQDVLTQAVAEYQTEMIHDGSSTAIHHASRGLSSNAHLAEIIYGLPQLRSSEKLLNGFDELNADLMGHIEGIRDFLLTRGRVTASFTGSDTAFETTRTKLGAWLGAMRDEPVASELIAFQQFETPPREGLAGPIQIAHCAHVMPAPHYSHPDSTLLTIGAHLIRLDYILSEIRFKGNAYGARFSYSPSEAVLCQSSFRDPHVARTINVFEQTVDYVKQVEWTQVDIDRAIIATAKDGEKPIRPSQAASGALGQHLVGQTREMREERYAQLRQATPAEVKRALLQLLEENRDKAAVCAVSSREKLEAANAELAQPLVIEDILS
;
A
#
# COMPACT_ATOMS: atom_id res chain seq x y z
N MET A 1 -11.08 0.62 29.09
CA MET A 1 -12.11 0.29 28.09
C MET A 1 -13.19 1.34 28.14
N PRO A 2 -13.75 1.79 27.03
CA PRO A 2 -14.84 2.75 27.02
C PRO A 2 -16.09 2.17 27.70
N GLU A 3 -16.85 3.01 28.39
CA GLU A 3 -18.13 2.61 29.00
C GLU A 3 -19.25 2.69 27.94
N VAL A 4 -20.05 1.63 27.83
CA VAL A 4 -21.22 1.58 26.97
C VAL A 4 -22.49 1.48 27.81
N ASP A 5 -23.36 2.50 27.69
CA ASP A 5 -24.64 2.52 28.37
C ASP A 5 -25.75 1.96 27.44
N LEU A 6 -25.60 0.72 27.02
CA LEU A 6 -26.57 -0.06 26.24
C LEU A 6 -26.60 -1.49 26.76
N ARG A 7 -27.77 -2.13 26.75
CA ARG A 7 -27.99 -3.48 27.27
C ARG A 7 -28.69 -4.39 26.24
N PRO A 8 -28.38 -5.67 26.18
CA PRO A 8 -29.10 -6.61 25.33
C PRO A 8 -30.63 -6.54 25.58
N GLY A 9 -31.40 -6.49 24.49
CA GLY A 9 -32.88 -6.32 24.51
C GLY A 9 -33.36 -4.85 24.54
N GLU A 10 -32.46 -3.89 24.73
CA GLU A 10 -32.81 -2.46 24.69
C GLU A 10 -33.15 -2.04 23.24
N GLN A 11 -34.13 -1.12 23.12
CA GLN A 11 -34.55 -0.59 21.84
C GLN A 11 -34.26 0.91 21.77
N LEU A 12 -33.52 1.31 20.71
CA LEU A 12 -33.16 2.72 20.48
C LEU A 12 -33.18 3.02 18.98
N HIS A 13 -33.91 4.08 18.58
CA HIS A 13 -33.97 4.51 17.18
C HIS A 13 -34.34 3.40 16.18
N GLY A 14 -35.28 2.51 16.53
CA GLY A 14 -35.71 1.39 15.68
C GLY A 14 -34.76 0.20 15.66
N PHE A 15 -33.63 0.25 16.39
CA PHE A 15 -32.70 -0.85 16.56
C PHE A 15 -32.91 -1.56 17.88
N GLU A 16 -32.72 -2.88 17.88
CA GLU A 16 -32.65 -3.72 19.06
C GLU A 16 -31.20 -4.14 19.31
N VAL A 17 -30.71 -3.93 20.52
CA VAL A 17 -29.38 -4.39 20.96
C VAL A 17 -29.42 -5.91 21.11
N LYS A 18 -28.61 -6.64 20.36
CA LYS A 18 -28.51 -8.10 20.40
C LYS A 18 -27.48 -8.59 21.39
N ALA A 19 -26.29 -7.99 21.37
CA ALA A 19 -25.18 -8.31 22.25
C ALA A 19 -24.34 -7.07 22.58
N VAL A 20 -23.70 -7.08 23.75
CA VAL A 20 -22.67 -6.12 24.17
C VAL A 20 -21.52 -6.94 24.76
N THR A 21 -20.37 -6.97 24.11
CA THR A 21 -19.26 -7.86 24.47
C THR A 21 -17.98 -7.06 24.61
N PRO A 22 -17.28 -7.11 25.77
CA PRO A 22 -15.95 -6.50 25.90
C PRO A 22 -14.91 -7.31 25.11
N ILE A 23 -13.99 -6.61 24.45
CA ILE A 23 -12.85 -7.17 23.73
C ILE A 23 -11.59 -6.58 24.35
N ASP A 24 -11.08 -7.22 25.37
CA ASP A 24 -9.99 -6.71 26.20
C ASP A 24 -8.71 -6.47 25.42
N GLU A 25 -8.38 -7.35 24.47
CA GLU A 25 -7.18 -7.25 23.63
C GLU A 25 -7.17 -6.02 22.69
N LEU A 26 -8.34 -5.45 22.42
CA LEU A 26 -8.50 -4.27 21.58
C LEU A 26 -8.89 -3.01 22.38
N ARG A 27 -9.04 -3.13 23.71
CA ARG A 27 -9.61 -2.09 24.59
C ARG A 27 -10.92 -1.53 24.02
N ALA A 28 -11.79 -2.39 23.53
CA ALA A 28 -13.01 -2.04 22.84
C ALA A 28 -14.20 -2.80 23.40
N VAL A 29 -15.40 -2.32 23.08
CA VAL A 29 -16.66 -3.02 23.34
C VAL A 29 -17.40 -3.17 22.03
N THR A 30 -17.76 -4.39 21.64
CA THR A 30 -18.67 -4.61 20.52
C THR A 30 -20.11 -4.41 20.97
N VAL A 31 -20.88 -3.66 20.16
CA VAL A 31 -22.33 -3.52 20.30
C VAL A 31 -22.96 -4.04 19.02
N GLU A 32 -23.60 -5.19 19.09
CA GLU A 32 -24.32 -5.78 17.98
C GLU A 32 -25.82 -5.40 18.04
N LEU A 33 -26.36 -4.91 16.91
CA LEU A 33 -27.72 -4.43 16.80
C LEU A 33 -28.38 -4.92 15.51
N ALA A 34 -29.72 -4.99 15.54
CA ALA A 34 -30.54 -5.26 14.37
C ALA A 34 -31.64 -4.21 14.22
N HIS A 35 -31.78 -3.63 13.03
CA HIS A 35 -32.84 -2.69 12.71
C HIS A 35 -34.16 -3.44 12.48
N GLN A 36 -35.16 -3.18 13.30
CA GLN A 36 -36.41 -3.98 13.35
C GLN A 36 -37.19 -3.95 12.05
N HIS A 37 -37.26 -2.78 11.39
CA HIS A 37 -38.03 -2.60 10.17
C HIS A 37 -37.34 -3.20 8.95
N SER A 38 -36.10 -2.86 8.69
CA SER A 38 -35.39 -3.27 7.48
C SER A 38 -34.66 -4.62 7.61
N GLY A 39 -34.32 -5.05 8.84
CA GLY A 39 -33.50 -6.24 9.09
C GLY A 39 -32.01 -6.00 8.93
N ALA A 40 -31.56 -4.76 8.76
CA ALA A 40 -30.15 -4.41 8.69
C ALA A 40 -29.42 -4.84 9.97
N ARG A 41 -28.25 -5.44 9.82
CA ARG A 41 -27.37 -5.85 10.92
C ARG A 41 -26.31 -4.77 11.11
N LEU A 42 -26.02 -4.41 12.37
CA LEU A 42 -25.03 -3.40 12.68
C LEU A 42 -24.12 -3.90 13.80
N LEU A 43 -22.83 -3.78 13.62
CA LEU A 43 -21.82 -3.97 14.66
C LEU A 43 -21.03 -2.68 14.83
N HIS A 44 -20.97 -2.19 16.07
CA HIS A 44 -20.07 -1.11 16.43
C HIS A 44 -18.96 -1.63 17.34
N LEU A 45 -17.72 -1.55 16.88
CA LEU A 45 -16.52 -1.75 17.69
C LEU A 45 -16.17 -0.40 18.34
N TYR A 46 -16.76 -0.14 19.52
CA TYR A 46 -16.59 1.11 20.25
C TYR A 46 -15.28 1.11 21.02
N THR A 47 -14.45 2.12 20.77
CA THR A 47 -13.09 2.24 21.31
C THR A 47 -12.73 3.70 21.56
N GLU A 48 -11.59 3.99 22.18
CA GLU A 48 -11.07 5.34 22.40
C GLU A 48 -10.26 5.89 21.21
N ASP A 49 -10.12 5.11 20.10
CA ASP A 49 -9.46 5.58 18.89
C ASP A 49 -10.31 6.64 18.19
N THR A 50 -9.72 7.79 17.93
CA THR A 50 -10.39 8.93 17.27
C THR A 50 -10.54 8.74 15.75
N GLU A 51 -9.89 7.72 15.16
CA GLU A 51 -10.15 7.36 13.77
C GLU A 51 -11.42 6.53 13.67
N ASN A 52 -12.48 7.16 13.20
CA ASN A 52 -13.78 6.50 13.09
C ASN A 52 -13.99 5.94 11.70
N LEU A 53 -14.60 4.74 11.62
CA LEU A 53 -14.98 4.09 10.37
C LEU A 53 -16.48 3.86 10.33
N PHE A 54 -17.04 4.09 9.15
CA PHE A 54 -18.38 3.68 8.75
C PHE A 54 -18.29 2.83 7.48
N SER A 55 -18.88 1.63 7.47
CA SER A 55 -18.89 0.77 6.29
C SER A 55 -20.25 0.10 6.10
N ILE A 56 -20.70 0.07 4.83
CA ILE A 56 -21.87 -0.72 4.40
C ILE A 56 -21.33 -1.89 3.57
N ASN A 57 -21.72 -3.11 3.92
CA ASN A 57 -21.16 -4.32 3.32
C ASN A 57 -22.29 -5.27 2.91
N PHE A 58 -22.14 -5.90 1.75
CA PHE A 58 -23.12 -6.86 1.24
C PHE A 58 -22.43 -8.14 0.79
N PRO A 59 -22.93 -9.34 1.14
CA PRO A 59 -22.63 -10.53 0.38
C PRO A 59 -23.10 -10.33 -1.08
N THR A 60 -22.16 -10.48 -2.02
CA THR A 60 -22.39 -10.28 -3.48
C THR A 60 -21.77 -11.44 -4.26
N PRO A 61 -22.26 -12.68 -4.08
CA PRO A 61 -21.69 -13.86 -4.72
C PRO A 61 -21.79 -13.73 -6.25
N PRO A 62 -20.68 -13.89 -6.99
CA PRO A 62 -20.72 -13.96 -8.45
C PRO A 62 -21.40 -15.23 -8.91
N SER A 63 -22.10 -15.17 -10.05
CA SER A 63 -22.71 -16.34 -10.72
C SER A 63 -21.98 -16.76 -11.98
N ASP A 64 -21.10 -15.88 -12.48
CA ASP A 64 -20.33 -16.03 -13.71
C ASP A 64 -19.14 -15.07 -13.71
N ASP A 65 -18.38 -15.05 -14.80
CA ASP A 65 -17.17 -14.24 -14.96
C ASP A 65 -17.43 -12.84 -15.57
N THR A 66 -18.68 -12.37 -15.62
CA THR A 66 -19.00 -11.06 -16.21
C THR A 66 -18.60 -9.88 -15.33
N GLY A 67 -18.22 -10.13 -14.08
CA GLY A 67 -17.79 -9.09 -13.15
C GLY A 67 -18.90 -8.15 -12.68
N VAL A 68 -20.15 -8.60 -12.68
CA VAL A 68 -21.30 -7.78 -12.27
C VAL A 68 -21.13 -7.18 -10.87
N PRO A 69 -20.53 -7.87 -9.84
CA PRO A 69 -20.28 -7.25 -8.53
C PRO A 69 -19.35 -6.04 -8.61
N HIS A 70 -18.26 -6.13 -9.36
CA HIS A 70 -17.26 -5.08 -9.50
C HIS A 70 -17.76 -3.89 -10.34
N ILE A 71 -18.41 -4.18 -11.47
CA ILE A 71 -19.01 -3.12 -12.31
C ILE A 71 -20.11 -2.38 -11.53
N LEU A 72 -20.87 -3.07 -10.69
CA LEU A 72 -21.88 -2.44 -9.85
C LEU A 72 -21.23 -1.60 -8.73
N GLU A 73 -20.13 -2.05 -8.14
CA GLU A 73 -19.36 -1.26 -7.17
C GLU A 73 -19.02 0.12 -7.72
N HIS A 74 -18.46 0.19 -8.93
CA HIS A 74 -18.16 1.43 -9.63
C HIS A 74 -19.44 2.21 -9.95
N ALA A 75 -20.45 1.54 -10.48
CA ALA A 75 -21.66 2.19 -10.99
C ALA A 75 -22.50 2.87 -9.88
N VAL A 76 -22.57 2.32 -8.65
CA VAL A 76 -23.30 2.96 -7.54
C VAL A 76 -22.62 4.24 -7.08
N LEU A 77 -21.28 4.34 -7.17
CA LEU A 77 -20.53 5.54 -6.83
C LEU A 77 -20.51 6.60 -7.95
N ALA A 78 -21.19 6.36 -9.07
CA ALA A 78 -21.22 7.26 -10.23
C ALA A 78 -22.37 8.27 -10.20
N GLY A 79 -23.00 8.50 -9.04
CA GLY A 79 -24.07 9.46 -8.80
C GLY A 79 -25.33 8.84 -8.23
N SER A 80 -26.03 9.60 -7.39
CA SER A 80 -27.20 9.14 -6.66
C SER A 80 -28.35 10.14 -6.74
N HIS A 81 -29.53 9.76 -6.25
CA HIS A 81 -30.72 10.61 -6.32
C HIS A 81 -30.55 11.92 -5.54
N LYS A 82 -29.95 11.89 -4.38
CA LYS A 82 -29.69 13.09 -3.58
C LYS A 82 -28.47 13.86 -4.11
N PHE A 83 -27.46 13.17 -4.59
CA PHE A 83 -26.21 13.72 -5.06
C PHE A 83 -25.96 13.35 -6.54
N PRO A 84 -26.64 14.04 -7.48
CA PRO A 84 -26.56 13.75 -8.92
C PRO A 84 -25.26 14.33 -9.52
N VAL A 85 -24.13 13.94 -8.96
CA VAL A 85 -22.76 14.32 -9.36
C VAL A 85 -22.13 13.12 -10.03
N LYS A 86 -21.42 13.29 -11.14
CA LYS A 86 -20.87 12.15 -11.91
C LYS A 86 -19.90 11.27 -11.13
N GLU A 87 -19.14 11.82 -10.24
CA GLU A 87 -18.12 11.13 -9.46
C GLU A 87 -18.06 11.75 -8.07
N PRO A 88 -19.10 11.56 -7.23
CA PRO A 88 -19.13 12.14 -5.90
C PRO A 88 -17.95 11.69 -5.03
N PHE A 89 -17.43 10.50 -5.28
CA PHE A 89 -16.22 9.96 -4.64
C PHE A 89 -15.02 10.92 -4.81
N PHE A 90 -14.68 11.30 -6.06
CA PHE A 90 -13.55 12.19 -6.32
C PHE A 90 -13.79 13.61 -5.83
N GLU A 91 -15.03 14.09 -5.89
CA GLU A 91 -15.38 15.41 -5.34
C GLU A 91 -15.25 15.42 -3.81
N MET A 92 -15.67 14.34 -3.13
CA MET A 92 -15.51 14.22 -1.67
C MET A 92 -14.03 14.14 -1.25
N ILE A 93 -13.17 13.44 -1.98
CA ILE A 93 -11.73 13.41 -1.69
C ILE A 93 -11.11 14.81 -1.63
N LYS A 94 -11.58 15.72 -2.49
CA LYS A 94 -11.08 17.11 -2.55
C LYS A 94 -11.52 17.97 -1.37
N MET A 95 -12.59 17.58 -0.66
CA MET A 95 -13.28 18.43 0.33
C MET A 95 -13.40 17.78 1.71
N SER A 96 -12.75 16.65 1.94
CA SER A 96 -12.87 15.81 3.12
C SER A 96 -11.53 15.60 3.83
N MET A 97 -11.59 15.44 5.14
CA MET A 97 -10.48 14.99 5.98
C MET A 97 -10.45 13.45 6.13
N ALA A 98 -11.07 12.73 5.21
CA ALA A 98 -11.09 11.27 5.22
C ALA A 98 -9.68 10.70 5.36
N THR A 99 -9.51 9.81 6.32
CA THR A 99 -8.27 9.02 6.47
C THR A 99 -8.29 7.81 5.52
N PHE A 100 -9.50 7.36 5.19
CA PHE A 100 -9.76 6.34 4.17
C PHE A 100 -11.09 6.62 3.46
N ILE A 101 -11.13 6.46 2.16
CA ILE A 101 -12.32 6.54 1.31
C ILE A 101 -12.08 5.64 0.09
N ASN A 102 -12.87 4.59 -0.07
CA ASN A 102 -12.81 3.65 -1.19
C ASN A 102 -14.07 2.78 -1.22
N ALA A 103 -14.18 1.93 -2.25
CA ALA A 103 -15.03 0.75 -2.28
C ALA A 103 -14.18 -0.45 -2.72
N MET A 104 -14.60 -1.65 -2.39
CA MET A 104 -13.82 -2.86 -2.67
C MET A 104 -14.75 -4.04 -2.90
N THR A 105 -14.53 -4.74 -4.00
CA THR A 105 -15.18 -6.02 -4.31
C THR A 105 -14.24 -7.17 -4.03
N SER A 106 -14.63 -8.04 -3.12
CA SER A 106 -13.97 -9.31 -2.83
C SER A 106 -14.59 -10.44 -3.64
N SER A 107 -14.16 -11.68 -3.42
CA SER A 107 -14.68 -12.85 -4.15
C SER A 107 -16.16 -13.11 -3.92
N ASP A 108 -16.75 -12.69 -2.80
CA ASP A 108 -18.12 -12.98 -2.40
C ASP A 108 -18.84 -11.86 -1.63
N PHE A 109 -18.17 -10.73 -1.41
CA PHE A 109 -18.80 -9.54 -0.82
C PHE A 109 -18.25 -8.24 -1.42
N THR A 110 -19.05 -7.18 -1.31
CA THR A 110 -18.64 -5.82 -1.67
C THR A 110 -18.79 -4.92 -0.46
N CYS A 111 -17.80 -4.06 -0.18
CA CYS A 111 -17.79 -3.15 0.95
C CYS A 111 -17.54 -1.70 0.54
N TYR A 112 -18.16 -0.78 1.28
CA TYR A 112 -18.13 0.67 1.08
C TYR A 112 -17.65 1.37 2.35
N PRO A 113 -16.36 1.30 2.69
CA PRO A 113 -15.81 1.90 3.90
C PRO A 113 -15.38 3.34 3.68
N VAL A 114 -15.65 4.17 4.69
CA VAL A 114 -15.13 5.52 4.83
C VAL A 114 -14.61 5.72 6.26
N SER A 115 -13.51 6.44 6.42
CA SER A 115 -12.95 6.78 7.73
C SER A 115 -12.58 8.24 7.83
N SER A 116 -12.79 8.83 9.00
CA SER A 116 -12.35 10.19 9.31
C SER A 116 -12.15 10.38 10.82
N ASN A 117 -11.21 11.28 11.18
CA ASN A 117 -11.03 11.73 12.56
C ASN A 117 -11.99 12.85 12.95
N VAL A 118 -12.73 13.41 12.00
CA VAL A 118 -13.64 14.53 12.21
C VAL A 118 -15.07 14.00 12.12
N LYS A 119 -15.79 14.02 13.24
CA LYS A 119 -17.15 13.50 13.33
C LYS A 119 -18.09 14.04 12.24
N LYS A 120 -18.06 15.36 11.97
CA LYS A 120 -18.88 15.99 10.93
C LYS A 120 -18.53 15.43 9.55
N ASP A 121 -17.25 15.26 9.28
CA ASP A 121 -16.76 14.71 8.02
C ASP A 121 -17.18 13.25 7.82
N LEU A 122 -17.05 12.43 8.86
CA LEU A 122 -17.50 11.04 8.79
C LEU A 122 -18.98 10.91 8.44
N PHE A 123 -19.84 11.73 9.06
CA PHE A 123 -21.26 11.71 8.74
C PHE A 123 -21.57 12.32 7.36
N ASN A 124 -20.79 13.27 6.88
CA ASN A 124 -20.87 13.77 5.50
C ASN A 124 -20.56 12.64 4.49
N LEU A 125 -19.47 11.91 4.73
CA LEU A 125 -19.07 10.75 3.91
C LEU A 125 -20.11 9.63 3.97
N ALA A 126 -20.56 9.28 5.18
CA ALA A 126 -21.60 8.26 5.39
C ALA A 126 -22.91 8.62 4.70
N GLU A 127 -23.30 9.91 4.66
CA GLU A 127 -24.50 10.39 3.96
C GLU A 127 -24.40 10.18 2.45
N VAL A 128 -23.24 10.53 1.86
CA VAL A 128 -23.02 10.36 0.42
C VAL A 128 -22.97 8.87 0.05
N TYR A 129 -22.27 8.06 0.85
CA TYR A 129 -22.15 6.62 0.60
C TYR A 129 -23.47 5.88 0.79
N PHE A 130 -24.25 6.26 1.81
CA PHE A 130 -25.58 5.68 2.03
C PHE A 130 -26.50 5.93 0.83
N ASP A 131 -26.57 7.18 0.35
CA ASP A 131 -27.42 7.52 -0.80
C ASP A 131 -26.91 6.87 -2.09
N ALA A 132 -25.59 6.85 -2.30
CA ALA A 132 -24.96 6.19 -3.46
C ALA A 132 -25.30 4.69 -3.51
N VAL A 133 -25.17 3.99 -2.40
CA VAL A 133 -25.36 2.53 -2.34
C VAL A 133 -26.84 2.12 -2.44
N PHE A 134 -27.74 2.84 -1.75
CA PHE A 134 -29.17 2.47 -1.71
C PHE A 134 -30.06 3.18 -2.73
N HIS A 135 -29.61 4.33 -3.24
CA HIS A 135 -30.37 5.17 -4.18
C HIS A 135 -29.51 5.64 -5.37
N PRO A 136 -28.71 4.76 -6.00
CA PRO A 136 -27.90 5.15 -7.15
C PRO A 136 -28.78 5.51 -8.35
N LEU A 137 -28.26 6.35 -9.22
CA LEU A 137 -28.97 6.69 -10.48
C LEU A 137 -28.97 5.52 -11.47
N LEU A 138 -27.93 4.69 -11.49
CA LEU A 138 -27.74 3.51 -12.34
C LEU A 138 -28.30 3.72 -13.77
N THR A 139 -27.82 4.77 -14.44
CA THR A 139 -28.24 5.03 -15.83
C THR A 139 -27.55 4.06 -16.81
N GLU A 140 -28.13 3.90 -18.00
CA GLU A 140 -27.46 3.12 -19.07
C GLU A 140 -26.10 3.72 -19.46
N ASN A 141 -25.97 5.05 -19.43
CA ASN A 141 -24.68 5.72 -19.66
C ASN A 141 -23.66 5.42 -18.56
N THR A 142 -24.09 5.30 -17.31
CA THR A 142 -23.23 4.85 -16.19
C THR A 142 -22.72 3.43 -16.46
N PHE A 143 -23.60 2.51 -16.83
CA PHE A 143 -23.21 1.14 -17.17
C PHE A 143 -22.22 1.11 -18.34
N LYS A 144 -22.48 1.86 -19.42
CA LYS A 144 -21.58 1.96 -20.58
C LYS A 144 -20.21 2.51 -20.21
N ARG A 145 -20.16 3.50 -19.33
CA ARG A 145 -18.92 4.13 -18.87
C ARG A 145 -18.12 3.21 -17.95
N GLU A 146 -18.76 2.71 -16.90
CA GLU A 146 -18.06 1.92 -15.86
C GLU A 146 -17.79 0.48 -16.31
N GLY A 147 -18.76 -0.18 -16.93
CA GLY A 147 -18.66 -1.55 -17.37
C GLY A 147 -17.97 -1.68 -18.74
N HIS A 148 -18.79 -1.68 -19.80
CA HIS A 148 -18.31 -1.78 -21.17
C HIS A 148 -19.31 -1.18 -22.17
N HIS A 149 -18.79 -0.80 -23.34
CA HIS A 149 -19.58 -0.43 -24.52
C HIS A 149 -18.78 -0.61 -25.80
N LEU A 150 -19.51 -0.69 -26.92
CA LEU A 150 -18.91 -0.68 -28.26
C LEU A 150 -18.63 0.78 -28.67
N ALA A 151 -17.51 1.01 -29.31
CA ALA A 151 -17.13 2.29 -29.89
C ALA A 151 -16.42 2.08 -31.24
N PRO A 152 -16.38 3.06 -32.15
CA PRO A 152 -15.52 2.99 -33.33
C PRO A 152 -14.06 2.78 -32.94
N ALA A 153 -13.37 1.89 -33.62
CA ALA A 153 -11.93 1.71 -33.43
C ALA A 153 -11.15 2.96 -33.82
N ASP A 154 -11.56 3.59 -34.91
CA ASP A 154 -11.06 4.86 -35.41
C ASP A 154 -12.16 5.93 -35.33
N PRO A 155 -11.99 6.99 -34.50
CA PRO A 155 -12.98 8.07 -34.41
C PRO A 155 -13.25 8.80 -35.74
N ASP A 156 -12.27 8.85 -36.62
CA ASP A 156 -12.41 9.49 -37.94
C ASP A 156 -13.16 8.61 -38.96
N ASN A 157 -13.33 7.32 -38.65
CA ASN A 157 -14.10 6.36 -39.44
C ASN A 157 -15.22 5.69 -38.61
N PRO A 158 -16.28 6.42 -38.26
CA PRO A 158 -17.30 5.95 -37.30
C PRO A 158 -18.12 4.75 -37.76
N THR A 159 -18.08 4.38 -39.05
CA THR A 159 -18.77 3.21 -39.62
C THR A 159 -17.82 2.02 -39.88
N GLY A 160 -16.56 2.15 -39.51
CA GLY A 160 -15.52 1.15 -39.67
C GLY A 160 -15.56 0.04 -38.62
N ASP A 161 -14.38 -0.42 -38.28
CA ASP A 161 -14.20 -1.45 -37.26
C ASP A 161 -14.64 -0.94 -35.86
N LEU A 162 -15.09 -1.87 -35.01
CA LEU A 162 -15.52 -1.60 -33.64
C LEU A 162 -14.44 -2.04 -32.65
N LYS A 163 -14.44 -1.43 -31.48
CA LYS A 163 -13.70 -1.86 -30.29
C LYS A 163 -14.60 -1.88 -29.07
N ILE A 164 -14.19 -2.62 -28.06
CA ILE A 164 -14.79 -2.60 -26.71
C ILE A 164 -13.98 -1.67 -25.83
N THR A 165 -14.64 -0.85 -25.02
CA THR A 165 -14.02 0.01 -24.00
C THR A 165 -14.94 0.15 -22.79
N GLY A 166 -14.38 0.57 -21.65
CA GLY A 166 -15.07 0.75 -20.39
C GLY A 166 -14.04 0.80 -19.26
N ILE A 167 -14.39 1.42 -18.14
CA ILE A 167 -13.42 1.60 -17.03
C ILE A 167 -13.01 0.23 -16.47
N VAL A 168 -13.95 -0.56 -15.96
CA VAL A 168 -13.67 -1.89 -15.40
C VAL A 168 -13.12 -2.86 -16.46
N TYR A 169 -13.66 -2.80 -17.69
CA TYR A 169 -13.12 -3.63 -18.79
C TYR A 169 -11.63 -3.37 -19.04
N ASN A 170 -11.21 -2.11 -19.10
CA ASN A 170 -9.82 -1.73 -19.31
C ASN A 170 -8.94 -2.04 -18.08
N GLU A 171 -9.46 -1.85 -16.87
CA GLU A 171 -8.80 -2.19 -15.62
C GLU A 171 -8.49 -3.69 -15.56
N MET A 172 -9.50 -4.52 -15.80
CA MET A 172 -9.34 -5.96 -15.77
C MET A 172 -8.43 -6.48 -16.89
N LYS A 173 -8.49 -5.87 -18.08
CA LYS A 173 -7.53 -6.16 -19.15
C LYS A 173 -6.08 -5.90 -18.71
N GLY A 174 -5.86 -4.81 -17.99
CA GLY A 174 -4.56 -4.49 -17.39
C GLY A 174 -4.16 -5.50 -16.30
N ALA A 175 -5.08 -5.83 -15.39
CA ALA A 175 -4.83 -6.78 -14.30
C ALA A 175 -4.53 -8.21 -14.80
N PHE A 176 -5.12 -8.64 -15.92
CA PHE A 176 -4.85 -9.94 -16.55
C PHE A 176 -3.51 -9.99 -17.32
N SER A 177 -2.82 -8.88 -17.50
CA SER A 177 -1.48 -8.86 -18.10
C SER A 177 -0.36 -9.12 -17.10
N ASP A 178 -0.61 -8.95 -15.78
CA ASP A 178 0.36 -9.24 -14.73
C ASP A 178 0.49 -10.75 -14.48
N PRO A 179 1.71 -11.34 -14.56
CA PRO A 179 1.88 -12.79 -14.44
C PRO A 179 1.59 -13.32 -13.04
N GLU A 180 1.94 -12.59 -11.98
CA GLU A 180 1.69 -13.04 -10.59
C GLU A 180 0.20 -12.97 -10.25
N ALA A 181 -0.50 -11.91 -10.68
CA ALA A 181 -1.95 -11.81 -10.55
C ALA A 181 -2.67 -12.91 -11.33
N ARG A 182 -2.19 -13.22 -12.55
CA ARG A 182 -2.73 -14.30 -13.37
C ARG A 182 -2.52 -15.69 -12.73
N LEU A 183 -1.33 -15.93 -12.16
CA LEU A 183 -1.01 -17.17 -11.44
C LEU A 183 -1.96 -17.36 -10.24
N TYR A 184 -2.13 -16.31 -9.43
CA TYR A 184 -3.01 -16.35 -8.25
C TYR A 184 -4.47 -16.61 -8.63
N ARG A 185 -5.00 -15.95 -9.68
CA ARG A 185 -6.35 -16.19 -10.19
C ARG A 185 -6.54 -17.62 -10.68
N SER A 186 -5.58 -18.09 -11.50
CA SER A 186 -5.61 -19.48 -11.98
C SER A 186 -5.63 -20.48 -10.81
N MET A 187 -4.82 -20.22 -9.77
CA MET A 187 -4.84 -21.01 -8.53
C MET A 187 -6.20 -20.94 -7.87
N SER A 188 -6.71 -19.74 -7.57
CA SER A 188 -7.97 -19.53 -6.86
C SER A 188 -9.14 -20.27 -7.51
N ASN A 189 -9.36 -20.02 -8.81
CA ASN A 189 -10.48 -20.57 -9.54
C ASN A 189 -10.37 -22.09 -9.78
N LYS A 190 -9.16 -22.62 -9.90
CA LYS A 190 -8.94 -24.05 -10.20
C LYS A 190 -8.73 -24.91 -8.96
N LEU A 191 -8.40 -24.30 -7.81
CA LEU A 191 -8.34 -25.00 -6.53
C LEU A 191 -9.74 -25.27 -5.96
N LEU A 192 -10.70 -24.36 -6.24
CA LEU A 192 -12.07 -24.38 -5.70
C LEU A 192 -13.14 -24.45 -6.82
N PRO A 193 -13.03 -25.37 -7.81
CA PRO A 193 -13.82 -25.33 -9.05
C PRO A 193 -15.31 -25.63 -8.88
N ASP A 194 -15.72 -26.22 -7.74
CA ASP A 194 -17.10 -26.63 -7.48
C ASP A 194 -17.84 -25.60 -6.59
N THR A 195 -17.27 -24.40 -6.44
CA THR A 195 -17.79 -23.31 -5.59
C THR A 195 -17.99 -22.03 -6.39
N LEU A 196 -18.59 -21.01 -5.78
CA LEU A 196 -18.70 -19.68 -6.38
C LEU A 196 -17.31 -19.03 -6.64
N TYR A 197 -16.25 -19.48 -5.96
CA TYR A 197 -14.88 -18.98 -6.14
C TYR A 197 -14.21 -19.50 -7.43
N ALA A 198 -14.87 -20.37 -8.17
CA ALA A 198 -14.48 -20.67 -9.54
C ALA A 198 -14.72 -19.49 -10.49
N CYS A 199 -15.59 -18.56 -10.14
CA CYS A 199 -15.88 -17.35 -10.92
C CYS A 199 -14.95 -16.18 -10.54
N GLU A 200 -14.65 -15.33 -11.52
CA GLU A 200 -13.90 -14.08 -11.32
C GLU A 200 -14.87 -12.94 -10.98
N SER A 201 -14.96 -12.56 -9.71
CA SER A 201 -15.84 -11.48 -9.25
C SER A 201 -15.49 -10.11 -9.83
N GLY A 202 -14.20 -9.88 -10.13
CA GLY A 202 -13.72 -8.68 -10.81
C GLY A 202 -14.09 -8.60 -12.28
N GLY A 203 -14.35 -9.74 -12.89
CA GLY A 203 -14.70 -9.90 -14.29
C GLY A 203 -13.54 -10.32 -15.19
N ASP A 204 -13.75 -11.32 -16.01
CA ASP A 204 -12.84 -11.71 -17.09
C ASP A 204 -13.06 -10.78 -18.30
N PRO A 205 -12.02 -10.15 -18.87
CA PRO A 205 -12.15 -9.30 -20.06
C PRO A 205 -12.84 -9.97 -21.26
N VAL A 206 -12.80 -11.30 -21.35
CA VAL A 206 -13.51 -12.05 -22.38
C VAL A 206 -15.01 -12.11 -22.09
N ALA A 207 -15.40 -12.22 -20.81
CA ALA A 207 -16.80 -12.39 -20.39
C ALA A 207 -17.50 -11.06 -20.05
N ILE A 208 -16.78 -10.03 -19.58
CA ILE A 208 -17.35 -8.71 -19.26
C ILE A 208 -18.29 -8.19 -20.36
N PRO A 209 -17.98 -8.28 -21.68
CA PRO A 209 -18.85 -7.79 -22.73
C PRO A 209 -20.19 -8.49 -22.86
N ASP A 210 -20.40 -9.62 -22.20
CA ASP A 210 -21.67 -10.36 -22.20
C ASP A 210 -22.63 -9.87 -21.10
N LEU A 211 -22.17 -9.04 -20.16
CA LEU A 211 -23.02 -8.42 -19.15
C LEU A 211 -23.98 -7.40 -19.76
N THR A 212 -25.25 -7.48 -19.39
CA THR A 212 -26.26 -6.54 -19.83
C THR A 212 -26.64 -5.53 -18.72
N TYR A 213 -27.08 -4.34 -19.11
CA TYR A 213 -27.59 -3.35 -18.19
C TYR A 213 -28.77 -3.85 -17.33
N ALA A 214 -29.62 -4.72 -17.88
CA ALA A 214 -30.73 -5.34 -17.16
C ALA A 214 -30.23 -6.26 -16.03
N GLN A 215 -29.19 -7.04 -16.27
CA GLN A 215 -28.56 -7.88 -15.25
C GLN A 215 -27.92 -7.06 -14.15
N LEU A 216 -27.21 -5.95 -14.48
CA LEU A 216 -26.64 -5.03 -13.50
C LEU A 216 -27.71 -4.49 -12.54
N LYS A 217 -28.85 -4.03 -13.09
CA LYS A 217 -29.96 -3.52 -12.26
C LYS A 217 -30.60 -4.61 -11.39
N ALA A 218 -30.82 -5.79 -11.96
CA ALA A 218 -31.37 -6.91 -11.23
C ALA A 218 -30.44 -7.35 -10.06
N PHE A 219 -29.12 -7.29 -10.27
CA PHE A 219 -28.14 -7.57 -9.23
C PHE A 219 -28.22 -6.56 -8.08
N HIS A 220 -28.31 -5.25 -8.40
CA HIS A 220 -28.51 -4.21 -7.41
C HIS A 220 -29.81 -4.43 -6.62
N GLU A 221 -30.95 -4.61 -7.31
CA GLU A 221 -32.26 -4.84 -6.69
C GLU A 221 -32.27 -6.07 -5.77
N THR A 222 -31.46 -7.09 -6.09
CA THR A 222 -31.36 -8.33 -5.32
C THR A 222 -30.49 -8.16 -4.08
N TYR A 223 -29.26 -7.69 -4.24
CA TYR A 223 -28.25 -7.75 -3.19
C TYR A 223 -28.11 -6.46 -2.37
N TYR A 224 -28.42 -5.28 -2.93
CA TYR A 224 -28.22 -3.98 -2.28
C TYR A 224 -29.46 -3.51 -1.54
N HIS A 225 -29.83 -4.29 -0.52
CA HIS A 225 -30.94 -3.97 0.36
C HIS A 225 -30.50 -4.05 1.82
N PRO A 226 -31.01 -3.22 2.74
CA PRO A 226 -30.59 -3.25 4.15
C PRO A 226 -30.73 -4.61 4.82
N SER A 227 -31.71 -5.46 4.43
CA SER A 227 -31.85 -6.82 4.98
C SER A 227 -30.70 -7.77 4.63
N ASN A 228 -29.92 -7.46 3.59
CA ASN A 228 -28.67 -8.11 3.23
C ASN A 228 -27.43 -7.34 3.73
N GLY A 229 -27.66 -6.17 4.32
CA GLY A 229 -26.61 -5.23 4.72
C GLY A 229 -26.01 -5.54 6.09
N TYR A 230 -24.67 -5.51 6.14
CA TYR A 230 -23.86 -5.56 7.35
C TYR A 230 -23.20 -4.19 7.54
N PHE A 231 -23.70 -3.40 8.51
CA PHE A 231 -23.10 -2.13 8.86
C PHE A 231 -22.02 -2.36 9.90
N ILE A 232 -20.80 -1.96 9.60
CA ILE A 232 -19.68 -2.11 10.53
C ILE A 232 -19.13 -0.72 10.85
N LEU A 233 -19.07 -0.41 12.14
CA LEU A 233 -18.65 0.86 12.71
C LEU A 233 -17.45 0.62 13.61
N TYR A 234 -16.53 1.58 13.67
CA TYR A 234 -15.39 1.56 14.57
C TYR A 234 -15.10 2.98 15.06
N GLY A 235 -14.61 3.13 16.30
CA GLY A 235 -14.08 4.39 16.82
C GLY A 235 -14.78 4.91 18.07
N ASP A 236 -14.56 6.19 18.37
CA ASP A 236 -15.00 6.84 19.62
C ASP A 236 -16.33 7.60 19.51
N ILE A 237 -16.93 7.71 18.33
CA ILE A 237 -18.24 8.33 18.15
C ILE A 237 -19.31 7.45 18.84
N PRO A 238 -20.16 8.01 19.75
CA PRO A 238 -21.15 7.22 20.47
C PRO A 238 -22.09 6.45 19.55
N THR A 239 -22.33 5.18 19.85
CA THR A 239 -23.23 4.30 19.08
C THR A 239 -24.58 4.94 18.77
N LYS A 240 -25.19 5.62 19.74
CA LYS A 240 -26.48 6.29 19.61
C LYS A 240 -26.53 7.35 18.52
N ASP A 241 -25.37 7.97 18.21
CA ASP A 241 -25.32 9.01 17.17
C ASP A 241 -25.42 8.38 15.77
N TYR A 242 -24.81 7.21 15.57
CA TYR A 242 -24.99 6.41 14.35
C TYR A 242 -26.41 5.86 14.20
N LEU A 243 -27.02 5.39 15.32
CA LEU A 243 -28.39 4.90 15.28
C LEU A 243 -29.37 6.03 14.90
N ALA A 244 -29.21 7.23 15.47
CA ALA A 244 -30.01 8.39 15.12
C ALA A 244 -29.83 8.80 13.64
N PHE A 245 -28.59 8.71 13.11
CA PHE A 245 -28.28 9.01 11.72
C PHE A 245 -28.92 8.00 10.75
N LEU A 246 -28.97 6.71 11.10
CA LEU A 246 -29.45 5.63 10.22
C LEU A 246 -30.95 5.41 10.29
N ALA A 247 -31.60 5.69 11.42
CA ALA A 247 -33.00 5.33 11.68
C ALA A 247 -33.97 5.75 10.56
N ASP A 248 -34.11 7.08 10.38
CA ASP A 248 -35.04 7.62 9.36
C ASP A 248 -34.71 7.18 7.92
N LYS A 249 -33.46 6.86 7.65
CA LYS A 249 -33.00 6.44 6.32
C LYS A 249 -33.42 5.00 6.04
N LEU A 250 -33.15 4.12 6.98
CA LEU A 250 -33.49 2.70 6.87
C LEU A 250 -35.00 2.44 6.89
N ASP A 251 -35.76 3.26 7.63
CA ASP A 251 -37.24 3.19 7.66
C ASP A 251 -37.86 3.54 6.29
N LYS A 252 -37.20 4.34 5.46
CA LYS A 252 -37.70 4.76 4.15
C LYS A 252 -37.45 3.76 3.03
N ILE A 253 -36.63 2.74 3.24
CA ILE A 253 -36.33 1.73 2.22
C ILE A 253 -37.33 0.58 2.34
N PRO A 254 -38.26 0.40 1.38
CA PRO A 254 -39.26 -0.65 1.45
C PRO A 254 -38.61 -2.02 1.24
N ARG A 255 -39.09 -3.02 2.00
CA ARG A 255 -38.70 -4.42 1.77
C ARG A 255 -39.11 -4.86 0.36
N ASN A 256 -38.25 -5.56 -0.33
CA ASN A 256 -38.54 -6.19 -1.61
C ASN A 256 -38.56 -7.74 -1.49
N ALA A 257 -39.21 -8.42 -2.44
CA ALA A 257 -39.34 -9.85 -2.41
C ALA A 257 -38.01 -10.60 -2.64
N ALA A 258 -37.15 -10.05 -3.53
CA ALA A 258 -35.86 -10.65 -3.86
C ALA A 258 -34.92 -10.63 -2.65
N SER A 259 -34.70 -9.47 -2.04
CA SER A 259 -33.82 -9.35 -0.86
C SER A 259 -34.37 -10.06 0.37
N THR A 260 -35.71 -10.15 0.54
CA THR A 260 -36.31 -10.87 1.64
C THR A 260 -36.11 -12.39 1.53
N ALA A 261 -35.92 -12.89 0.31
CA ALA A 261 -35.63 -14.31 0.05
C ALA A 261 -34.13 -14.66 0.18
N LEU A 262 -33.23 -13.65 0.25
CA LEU A 262 -31.81 -13.88 0.41
C LEU A 262 -31.53 -14.58 1.75
N ARG A 263 -30.61 -15.49 1.67
CA ARG A 263 -30.07 -16.22 2.82
C ARG A 263 -28.57 -15.99 2.88
N PRO A 264 -27.96 -16.14 4.06
CA PRO A 264 -26.51 -16.14 4.19
C PRO A 264 -25.84 -17.09 3.19
N LEU A 265 -24.60 -16.85 2.88
CA LEU A 265 -23.81 -17.74 2.02
C LEU A 265 -23.78 -19.14 2.61
N ARG A 266 -24.25 -20.13 1.82
CA ARG A 266 -24.42 -21.49 2.31
C ARG A 266 -23.20 -22.34 2.04
N PRO A 267 -22.94 -23.37 2.88
CA PRO A 267 -21.87 -24.33 2.65
C PRO A 267 -21.88 -24.95 1.25
N GLU A 268 -23.06 -25.21 0.67
CA GLU A 268 -23.19 -25.85 -0.65
C GLU A 268 -22.60 -25.03 -1.82
N VAL A 269 -22.48 -23.71 -1.66
CA VAL A 269 -21.92 -22.83 -2.71
C VAL A 269 -20.54 -22.27 -2.34
N THR A 270 -20.08 -22.49 -1.12
CA THR A 270 -18.83 -21.94 -0.61
C THR A 270 -17.79 -23.00 -0.23
N HIS A 271 -18.20 -24.22 0.11
CA HIS A 271 -17.28 -25.28 0.51
C HIS A 271 -16.94 -26.21 -0.64
N GLN A 272 -15.65 -26.33 -0.93
CA GLN A 272 -15.14 -27.23 -1.96
C GLN A 272 -15.07 -28.68 -1.44
N PRO A 273 -15.69 -29.65 -2.12
CA PRO A 273 -15.47 -31.08 -1.83
C PRO A 273 -14.00 -31.47 -2.02
N LYS A 274 -13.46 -32.28 -1.10
CA LYS A 274 -12.09 -32.81 -1.25
C LYS A 274 -11.94 -33.64 -2.51
N TRP A 275 -10.81 -33.49 -3.19
CA TRP A 275 -10.46 -34.29 -4.36
C TRP A 275 -9.94 -35.66 -3.95
N ASP A 276 -10.03 -36.62 -4.92
CA ASP A 276 -9.46 -37.96 -4.74
C ASP A 276 -7.99 -38.05 -5.21
N ALA A 277 -7.50 -37.07 -5.98
CA ALA A 277 -6.13 -37.01 -6.51
C ALA A 277 -5.70 -35.57 -6.80
N PRO A 278 -4.39 -35.27 -6.76
CA PRO A 278 -3.84 -33.99 -7.16
C PRO A 278 -4.15 -33.65 -8.61
N ARG A 279 -4.31 -32.36 -8.90
CA ARG A 279 -4.57 -31.83 -10.25
C ARG A 279 -3.44 -30.91 -10.71
N THR A 280 -3.28 -30.81 -12.04
CA THR A 280 -2.27 -29.93 -12.67
C THR A 280 -2.95 -29.05 -13.71
N VAL A 281 -2.62 -27.76 -13.68
CA VAL A 281 -3.05 -26.76 -14.65
C VAL A 281 -1.81 -26.18 -15.32
N LYS A 282 -1.88 -26.02 -16.64
CA LYS A 282 -0.85 -25.35 -17.46
C LYS A 282 -1.48 -24.15 -18.12
N ASP A 283 -0.92 -22.99 -17.86
CA ASP A 283 -1.34 -21.71 -18.39
C ASP A 283 -0.15 -20.96 -19.00
N THR A 284 -0.44 -19.91 -19.77
CA THR A 284 0.56 -19.03 -20.33
C THR A 284 0.28 -17.57 -19.97
N TYR A 285 1.31 -16.73 -20.08
CA TYR A 285 1.19 -15.28 -19.92
C TYR A 285 1.98 -14.55 -21.03
N PRO A 286 1.51 -13.34 -21.46
CA PRO A 286 2.14 -12.62 -22.55
C PRO A 286 3.49 -12.04 -22.13
N VAL A 287 4.47 -12.15 -23.02
CA VAL A 287 5.78 -11.49 -22.91
C VAL A 287 6.09 -10.73 -24.20
N GLY A 288 7.01 -9.77 -24.11
CA GLY A 288 7.45 -9.00 -25.27
C GLY A 288 8.07 -9.88 -26.36
N ALA A 289 7.98 -9.44 -27.63
CA ALA A 289 8.45 -10.20 -28.78
C ALA A 289 9.95 -10.54 -28.71
N ASP A 290 10.74 -9.63 -28.13
CA ASP A 290 12.20 -9.76 -28.01
C ASP A 290 12.65 -10.28 -26.63
N GLU A 291 11.71 -10.52 -25.69
CA GLU A 291 12.06 -11.04 -24.38
C GLU A 291 12.53 -12.51 -24.42
N PRO A 292 13.56 -12.88 -23.63
CA PRO A 292 13.96 -14.29 -23.50
C PRO A 292 12.82 -15.09 -22.85
N LEU A 293 12.60 -16.33 -23.29
CA LEU A 293 11.62 -17.24 -22.68
C LEU A 293 12.24 -18.12 -21.58
N THR A 294 13.56 -18.20 -21.54
CA THR A 294 14.30 -19.00 -20.55
C THR A 294 14.24 -18.34 -19.17
N GLU A 295 14.07 -19.18 -18.15
CA GLU A 295 13.97 -18.72 -16.74
C GLU A 295 12.88 -17.67 -16.48
N LYS A 296 11.73 -17.86 -17.13
CA LYS A 296 10.56 -16.97 -17.01
C LYS A 296 9.28 -17.71 -16.56
N THR A 297 9.33 -19.03 -16.41
CA THR A 297 8.18 -19.81 -15.94
C THR A 297 7.97 -19.66 -14.44
N TYR A 298 6.71 -19.53 -14.03
CA TYR A 298 6.28 -19.62 -12.65
C TYR A 298 5.76 -21.04 -12.37
N LEU A 299 6.15 -21.59 -11.21
CA LEU A 299 5.70 -22.89 -10.71
C LEU A 299 5.03 -22.69 -9.36
N MET A 300 3.81 -23.18 -9.16
CA MET A 300 3.10 -23.05 -7.89
C MET A 300 2.51 -24.38 -7.44
N LEU A 301 2.64 -24.66 -6.16
CA LEU A 301 1.90 -25.72 -5.47
C LEU A 301 0.94 -25.05 -4.48
N SER A 302 -0.32 -25.51 -4.46
CA SER A 302 -1.34 -25.01 -3.53
C SER A 302 -2.21 -26.14 -2.98
N TRP A 303 -2.66 -26.00 -1.74
CA TRP A 303 -3.46 -26.98 -1.01
C TRP A 303 -4.67 -26.32 -0.36
N LEU A 304 -5.79 -27.04 -0.32
CA LEU A 304 -6.91 -26.74 0.57
C LEU A 304 -6.61 -27.39 1.93
N ILE A 305 -6.32 -26.56 2.95
CA ILE A 305 -5.81 -27.02 4.25
C ILE A 305 -6.85 -26.99 5.39
N GLY A 306 -8.04 -26.43 5.18
CA GLY A 306 -9.07 -26.38 6.21
C GLY A 306 -10.19 -25.38 5.96
N ASP A 307 -10.90 -25.02 7.03
CA ASP A 307 -12.00 -24.05 7.06
C ASP A 307 -11.53 -22.70 7.63
N ALA A 308 -11.50 -21.65 6.80
CA ALA A 308 -11.09 -20.30 7.19
C ALA A 308 -12.12 -19.60 8.13
N THR A 309 -13.31 -20.17 8.34
CA THR A 309 -14.26 -19.69 9.33
C THR A 309 -14.01 -20.28 10.73
N ASN A 310 -13.08 -21.24 10.82
CA ASN A 310 -12.58 -21.79 12.07
C ASN A 310 -11.28 -21.08 12.47
N VAL A 311 -11.35 -20.20 13.47
CA VAL A 311 -10.21 -19.37 13.91
C VAL A 311 -9.00 -20.24 14.31
N GLN A 312 -9.21 -21.40 14.92
CA GLN A 312 -8.14 -22.30 15.34
C GLN A 312 -7.37 -22.87 14.13
N GLU A 313 -8.06 -23.31 13.08
CA GLU A 313 -7.44 -23.79 11.83
C GLU A 313 -6.67 -22.68 11.13
N VAL A 314 -7.21 -21.46 11.12
CA VAL A 314 -6.53 -20.27 10.59
C VAL A 314 -5.23 -19.99 11.35
N VAL A 315 -5.28 -20.00 12.68
CA VAL A 315 -4.10 -19.78 13.54
C VAL A 315 -3.04 -20.86 13.32
N LEU A 316 -3.44 -22.13 13.29
CA LEU A 316 -2.54 -23.26 13.01
C LEU A 316 -1.84 -23.12 11.65
N GLY A 317 -2.61 -22.82 10.60
CA GLY A 317 -2.08 -22.59 9.24
C GLY A 317 -1.11 -21.41 9.18
N GLN A 318 -1.43 -20.31 9.85
CA GLN A 318 -0.57 -19.12 9.89
C GLN A 318 0.73 -19.36 10.65
N ILE A 319 0.67 -20.03 11.82
CA ILE A 319 1.88 -20.40 12.58
C ILE A 319 2.76 -21.33 11.74
N LEU A 320 2.15 -22.33 11.11
CA LEU A 320 2.90 -23.23 10.23
C LEU A 320 3.54 -22.49 9.05
N SER A 321 2.83 -21.56 8.44
CA SER A 321 3.39 -20.71 7.35
C SER A 321 4.64 -19.96 7.83
N LEU A 322 4.63 -19.42 9.05
CA LEU A 322 5.78 -18.74 9.63
C LEU A 322 6.95 -19.70 9.92
N ILE A 323 6.66 -20.92 10.42
CA ILE A 323 7.67 -21.95 10.64
C ILE A 323 8.35 -22.34 9.31
N LEU A 324 7.57 -22.51 8.24
CA LEU A 324 8.06 -22.98 6.94
C LEU A 324 8.76 -21.88 6.12
N MET A 325 8.28 -20.64 6.19
CA MET A 325 8.60 -19.56 5.25
C MET A 325 8.96 -18.23 5.90
N GLY A 326 8.82 -18.05 7.21
CA GLY A 326 8.77 -16.77 7.90
C GLY A 326 10.08 -15.95 7.95
N ASN A 327 11.24 -16.56 7.69
CA ASN A 327 12.53 -15.89 7.64
C ASN A 327 13.52 -16.62 6.72
N GLU A 328 14.73 -16.06 6.53
CA GLU A 328 15.76 -16.60 5.62
C GLU A 328 16.26 -18.01 6.04
N ALA A 329 16.17 -18.35 7.34
CA ALA A 329 16.56 -19.67 7.86
C ALA A 329 15.37 -20.66 7.94
N ALA A 330 14.18 -20.27 7.53
CA ALA A 330 13.01 -21.12 7.52
C ALA A 330 13.20 -22.31 6.57
N PRO A 331 12.88 -23.54 7.00
CA PRO A 331 13.37 -24.74 6.32
C PRO A 331 12.89 -24.90 4.89
N LEU A 332 11.63 -24.62 4.59
CA LEU A 332 11.11 -24.71 3.22
C LEU A 332 11.64 -23.57 2.34
N ARG A 333 11.70 -22.35 2.87
CA ARG A 333 12.27 -21.19 2.16
C ARG A 333 13.72 -21.48 1.78
N LYS A 334 14.53 -21.90 2.74
CA LYS A 334 15.95 -22.21 2.50
C LYS A 334 16.12 -23.33 1.48
N ALA A 335 15.38 -24.43 1.61
CA ALA A 335 15.46 -25.54 0.66
C ALA A 335 15.15 -25.10 -0.79
N ILE A 336 14.14 -24.23 -0.98
CA ILE A 336 13.76 -23.71 -2.30
C ILE A 336 14.86 -22.81 -2.87
N ILE A 337 15.39 -21.89 -2.11
CA ILE A 337 16.45 -20.96 -2.57
C ILE A 337 17.75 -21.73 -2.89
N ASP A 338 18.17 -22.61 -1.99
CA ASP A 338 19.41 -23.41 -2.18
C ASP A 338 19.32 -24.36 -3.38
N SER A 339 18.12 -24.79 -3.78
CA SER A 339 17.91 -25.69 -4.91
C SER A 339 18.30 -25.09 -6.27
N LYS A 340 18.26 -23.76 -6.39
CA LYS A 340 18.47 -23.02 -7.66
C LYS A 340 17.57 -23.48 -8.81
N LEU A 341 16.39 -24.04 -8.49
CA LEU A 341 15.37 -24.44 -9.48
C LEU A 341 14.67 -23.21 -10.13
N GLY A 342 14.75 -22.06 -9.48
CA GLY A 342 14.28 -20.75 -9.96
C GLY A 342 15.15 -19.64 -9.41
N THR A 343 14.83 -18.41 -9.78
CA THR A 343 15.60 -17.24 -9.33
C THR A 343 15.18 -16.74 -7.97
N ASP A 344 13.88 -16.88 -7.61
CA ASP A 344 13.34 -16.44 -6.33
C ASP A 344 11.94 -17.03 -6.05
N ILE A 345 11.48 -16.91 -4.83
CA ILE A 345 10.10 -17.22 -4.42
C ILE A 345 9.22 -16.04 -4.81
N ALA A 346 8.23 -16.28 -5.67
CA ALA A 346 7.27 -15.25 -6.07
C ALA A 346 6.34 -14.89 -4.89
N SER A 347 5.78 -15.93 -4.24
CA SER A 347 4.93 -15.76 -3.06
C SER A 347 4.76 -17.09 -2.32
N ALA A 348 4.51 -17.03 -1.01
CA ALA A 348 4.14 -18.19 -0.20
C ALA A 348 3.38 -17.73 1.05
N SER A 349 2.23 -18.34 1.32
CA SER A 349 1.42 -17.96 2.48
C SER A 349 0.36 -19.01 2.82
N ALA A 350 -0.01 -19.08 4.09
CA ALA A 350 -1.34 -19.52 4.51
C ALA A 350 -2.32 -18.35 4.38
N SER A 351 -3.41 -18.54 3.64
CA SER A 351 -4.38 -17.52 3.29
C SER A 351 -5.79 -18.11 3.25
N SER A 352 -6.78 -17.33 2.85
CA SER A 352 -8.16 -17.79 2.66
C SER A 352 -8.75 -17.30 1.34
N ILE A 353 -9.61 -18.10 0.74
CA ILE A 353 -10.49 -17.73 -0.36
C ILE A 353 -11.89 -18.04 0.13
N GLY A 354 -12.66 -17.00 0.52
CA GLY A 354 -13.90 -17.18 1.23
C GLY A 354 -13.70 -18.03 2.50
N PRO A 355 -14.51 -19.07 2.74
CA PRO A 355 -14.36 -19.96 3.89
C PRO A 355 -13.28 -21.05 3.70
N ALA A 356 -12.60 -21.12 2.57
CA ALA A 356 -11.55 -22.10 2.34
C ALA A 356 -10.20 -21.59 2.88
N ALA A 357 -9.59 -22.31 3.84
CA ALA A 357 -8.21 -22.09 4.26
C ALA A 357 -7.27 -22.79 3.28
N ILE A 358 -6.32 -22.04 2.74
CA ILE A 358 -5.38 -22.52 1.72
C ILE A 358 -3.94 -22.27 2.13
N PHE A 359 -3.02 -23.06 1.60
CA PHE A 359 -1.59 -22.76 1.60
C PHE A 359 -1.05 -22.85 0.18
N TYR A 360 -0.15 -21.96 -0.19
CA TYR A 360 0.52 -22.02 -1.47
C TYR A 360 1.98 -21.58 -1.37
N VAL A 361 2.78 -22.08 -2.33
CA VAL A 361 4.16 -21.66 -2.54
C VAL A 361 4.45 -21.57 -4.03
N ALA A 362 4.97 -20.43 -4.47
CA ALA A 362 5.24 -20.13 -5.88
C ALA A 362 6.71 -19.77 -6.08
N LEU A 363 7.33 -20.38 -7.07
CA LEU A 363 8.69 -20.14 -7.55
C LEU A 363 8.62 -19.34 -8.85
N LYS A 364 9.46 -18.33 -9.01
CA LYS A 364 9.65 -17.55 -10.23
C LYS A 364 11.03 -17.74 -10.85
N GLY A 365 11.15 -17.40 -12.13
CA GLY A 365 12.42 -17.53 -12.84
C GLY A 365 12.85 -18.98 -13.05
N SER A 366 11.89 -19.87 -13.30
CA SER A 366 12.08 -21.30 -13.48
C SER A 366 11.80 -21.74 -14.92
N GLU A 367 11.73 -23.06 -15.14
CA GLU A 367 11.35 -23.72 -16.38
C GLU A 367 10.23 -24.73 -16.14
N ALA A 368 9.36 -24.93 -17.16
CA ALA A 368 8.20 -25.81 -17.04
C ALA A 368 8.55 -27.28 -16.74
N ASP A 369 9.70 -27.74 -17.21
CA ASP A 369 10.19 -29.12 -16.99
C ASP A 369 10.78 -29.33 -15.60
N ARG A 370 11.04 -28.27 -14.83
CA ARG A 370 11.51 -28.33 -13.43
C ARG A 370 10.37 -28.59 -12.43
N ILE A 371 9.12 -28.68 -12.86
CA ILE A 371 7.95 -28.84 -11.96
C ILE A 371 8.01 -30.12 -11.12
N GLU A 372 8.48 -31.24 -11.69
CA GLU A 372 8.60 -32.50 -10.95
C GLU A 372 9.67 -32.39 -9.86
N ALA A 373 10.81 -31.77 -10.19
CA ALA A 373 11.90 -31.52 -9.24
C ALA A 373 11.45 -30.57 -8.12
N PHE A 374 10.73 -29.50 -8.44
CA PHE A 374 10.16 -28.55 -7.47
C PHE A 374 9.14 -29.24 -6.57
N THR A 375 8.22 -30.01 -7.15
CA THR A 375 7.21 -30.76 -6.37
C THR A 375 7.86 -31.75 -5.41
N GLN A 376 8.89 -32.48 -5.89
CA GLN A 376 9.62 -33.45 -5.09
C GLN A 376 10.38 -32.75 -3.95
N LEU A 377 11.10 -31.65 -4.24
CA LEU A 377 11.81 -30.86 -3.25
C LEU A 377 10.88 -30.39 -2.11
N VAL A 378 9.74 -29.78 -2.46
CA VAL A 378 8.76 -29.29 -1.48
C VAL A 378 8.21 -30.46 -0.66
N THR A 379 7.83 -31.55 -1.31
CA THR A 379 7.27 -32.74 -0.65
C THR A 379 8.28 -33.39 0.30
N ASP A 380 9.52 -33.61 -0.16
CA ASP A 380 10.57 -34.22 0.67
C ASP A 380 10.93 -33.34 1.88
N THR A 381 10.96 -32.02 1.68
CA THR A 381 11.18 -31.06 2.77
C THR A 381 10.07 -31.11 3.80
N LEU A 382 8.81 -31.15 3.36
CA LEU A 382 7.65 -31.29 4.26
C LEU A 382 7.68 -32.62 5.01
N ILE A 383 8.03 -33.74 4.36
CA ILE A 383 8.19 -35.05 4.99
C ILE A 383 9.30 -34.99 6.05
N GLN A 384 10.47 -34.43 5.70
CA GLN A 384 11.59 -34.29 6.62
C GLN A 384 11.20 -33.47 7.87
N ILE A 385 10.46 -32.37 7.70
CA ILE A 385 9.98 -31.54 8.81
C ILE A 385 8.96 -32.30 9.66
N ALA A 386 8.04 -33.04 9.04
CA ALA A 386 7.04 -33.82 9.76
C ALA A 386 7.62 -35.04 10.50
N ASP A 387 8.72 -35.62 9.99
CA ASP A 387 9.39 -36.78 10.60
C ASP A 387 10.40 -36.39 11.70
N SER A 388 10.88 -35.14 11.69
CA SER A 388 11.71 -34.59 12.73
C SER A 388 10.89 -33.79 13.74
N ALA A 389 11.32 -33.72 14.99
CA ALA A 389 10.70 -32.77 15.93
C ALA A 389 10.97 -31.34 15.45
N ILE A 390 9.90 -30.53 15.31
CA ILE A 390 10.05 -29.11 15.02
C ILE A 390 10.67 -28.45 16.25
N ASP A 391 11.71 -27.66 16.03
CA ASP A 391 12.41 -26.93 17.08
C ASP A 391 11.46 -26.00 17.84
N ASN A 392 11.41 -26.15 19.16
CA ASN A 392 10.54 -25.36 20.04
C ASN A 392 10.79 -23.85 19.89
N GLU A 393 12.04 -23.43 19.66
CA GLU A 393 12.37 -22.02 19.48
C GLU A 393 11.74 -21.45 18.20
N LYS A 394 11.65 -22.24 17.13
CA LYS A 394 10.98 -21.83 15.88
C LYS A 394 9.48 -21.71 16.07
N VAL A 395 8.87 -22.61 16.82
CA VAL A 395 7.44 -22.55 17.12
C VAL A 395 7.12 -21.31 17.98
N GLU A 396 7.89 -21.07 19.04
CA GLU A 396 7.73 -19.88 19.89
C GLU A 396 7.94 -18.59 19.10
N ALA A 397 8.93 -18.54 18.20
CA ALA A 397 9.15 -17.39 17.32
C ALA A 397 7.94 -17.15 16.40
N ALA A 398 7.34 -18.19 15.85
CA ALA A 398 6.15 -18.07 14.99
C ALA A 398 4.94 -17.53 15.77
N PHE A 399 4.69 -18.00 16.99
CA PHE A 399 3.66 -17.45 17.88
C PHE A 399 3.87 -15.97 18.16
N GLN A 400 5.10 -15.55 18.41
CA GLN A 400 5.42 -14.15 18.64
C GLN A 400 5.22 -13.29 17.39
N GLN A 401 5.69 -13.74 16.23
CA GLN A 401 5.47 -13.00 14.96
C GLN A 401 3.98 -12.82 14.67
N LEU A 402 3.17 -13.85 14.93
CA LEU A 402 1.73 -13.76 14.76
C LEU A 402 1.10 -12.81 15.79
N THR A 403 1.63 -12.76 17.01
CA THR A 403 1.21 -11.82 18.05
C THR A 403 1.43 -10.36 17.59
N TYR A 404 2.60 -10.04 17.02
CA TYR A 404 2.85 -8.72 16.44
C TYR A 404 1.81 -8.39 15.35
N HIS A 405 1.56 -9.32 14.43
CA HIS A 405 0.61 -9.12 13.34
C HIS A 405 -0.78 -8.72 13.83
N TYR A 406 -1.26 -9.34 14.91
CA TYR A 406 -2.62 -9.11 15.42
C TYR A 406 -2.74 -7.95 16.41
N GLN A 407 -1.68 -7.65 17.19
CA GLN A 407 -1.71 -6.59 18.20
C GLN A 407 -1.32 -5.21 17.66
N GLU A 408 -0.55 -5.14 16.57
CA GLU A 408 0.00 -3.87 16.08
C GLU A 408 -1.10 -2.89 15.65
N VAL A 409 -1.10 -1.69 16.28
CA VAL A 409 -1.96 -0.57 15.89
C VAL A 409 -1.26 0.22 14.79
N ALA A 410 -1.39 -0.23 13.55
CA ALA A 410 -0.77 0.36 12.37
C ALA A 410 -1.75 1.27 11.59
N SER A 411 -1.29 1.85 10.49
CA SER A 411 -2.15 2.56 9.54
C SER A 411 -3.30 1.67 9.06
N MET A 412 -4.47 2.26 8.78
CA MET A 412 -5.67 1.57 8.34
C MET A 412 -6.18 0.50 9.35
N PHE A 413 -5.90 0.68 10.64
CA PHE A 413 -6.35 -0.23 11.69
C PHE A 413 -7.88 -0.44 11.69
N PRO A 414 -8.73 0.61 11.53
CA PRO A 414 -10.18 0.43 11.43
C PRO A 414 -10.61 -0.48 10.27
N LEU A 415 -9.95 -0.36 9.10
CA LEU A 415 -10.23 -1.22 7.94
C LEU A 415 -9.84 -2.68 8.21
N ARG A 416 -8.73 -2.91 8.91
CA ARG A 416 -8.33 -4.26 9.31
C ARG A 416 -9.33 -4.88 10.29
N MET A 417 -9.93 -4.10 11.19
CA MET A 417 -11.02 -4.57 12.06
C MET A 417 -12.29 -4.89 11.26
N LEU A 418 -12.61 -4.10 10.24
CA LEU A 418 -13.68 -4.41 9.29
C LEU A 418 -13.52 -5.83 8.70
N TYR A 419 -12.33 -6.13 8.15
CA TYR A 419 -12.06 -7.45 7.56
C TYR A 419 -12.10 -8.57 8.59
N ARG A 420 -11.61 -8.36 9.81
CA ARG A 420 -11.74 -9.36 10.89
C ARG A 420 -13.19 -9.70 11.19
N VAL A 421 -14.06 -8.71 11.25
CA VAL A 421 -15.49 -8.92 11.49
C VAL A 421 -16.13 -9.66 10.31
N ILE A 422 -15.93 -9.15 9.09
CA ILE A 422 -16.67 -9.63 7.92
C ILE A 422 -16.30 -11.07 7.55
N ASN A 423 -15.02 -11.45 7.71
CA ASN A 423 -14.52 -12.80 7.41
C ASN A 423 -15.19 -13.94 8.21
N GLY A 424 -15.88 -13.63 9.31
CA GLY A 424 -16.69 -14.57 10.07
C GLY A 424 -18.19 -14.30 9.94
N TRP A 425 -18.57 -13.02 10.05
CA TRP A 425 -19.97 -12.64 10.23
C TRP A 425 -20.85 -12.91 9.02
N ILE A 426 -20.33 -12.77 7.79
CA ILE A 426 -21.09 -13.10 6.57
C ILE A 426 -21.35 -14.62 6.40
N TYR A 427 -20.59 -15.48 7.10
CA TYR A 427 -20.73 -16.93 7.13
C TYR A 427 -21.45 -17.43 8.39
N GLU A 428 -22.24 -16.59 9.04
CA GLU A 428 -23.05 -16.88 10.24
C GLU A 428 -22.23 -17.23 11.49
N LYS A 429 -20.95 -16.87 11.56
CA LYS A 429 -20.21 -16.90 12.81
C LYS A 429 -20.61 -15.70 13.68
N GLU A 430 -20.32 -15.76 14.98
CA GLU A 430 -20.50 -14.61 15.85
C GLU A 430 -19.65 -13.44 15.39
N SER A 431 -20.15 -12.22 15.50
CA SER A 431 -19.52 -11.01 14.95
C SER A 431 -18.16 -10.68 15.56
N ASP A 432 -17.85 -11.21 16.75
CA ASP A 432 -16.59 -11.01 17.48
C ASP A 432 -15.61 -12.19 17.38
N THR A 433 -15.94 -13.23 16.64
CA THR A 433 -15.14 -14.48 16.52
C THR A 433 -13.67 -14.18 16.16
N PHE A 434 -13.41 -13.33 15.19
CA PHE A 434 -12.06 -12.97 14.77
C PHE A 434 -11.48 -11.73 15.50
N LEU A 435 -12.20 -11.19 16.49
CA LEU A 435 -11.71 -10.11 17.34
C LEU A 435 -11.04 -10.63 18.64
N LYS A 436 -11.32 -11.89 19.04
CA LYS A 436 -10.79 -12.56 20.24
C LYS A 436 -9.65 -13.54 19.91
N ILE A 437 -8.67 -13.07 19.15
CA ILE A 437 -7.57 -13.92 18.64
C ILE A 437 -6.60 -14.37 19.75
N ARG A 438 -6.40 -13.55 20.78
CA ARG A 438 -5.47 -13.85 21.87
C ARG A 438 -5.89 -15.13 22.64
N GLU A 439 -7.19 -15.32 22.85
CA GLU A 439 -7.71 -16.54 23.49
C GLU A 439 -7.37 -17.77 22.64
N THR A 440 -7.62 -17.69 21.32
CA THR A 440 -7.28 -18.79 20.39
C THR A 440 -5.79 -19.07 20.35
N PHE A 441 -4.93 -18.03 20.42
CA PHE A 441 -3.48 -18.23 20.50
C PHE A 441 -3.08 -18.97 21.77
N ALA A 442 -3.64 -18.58 22.91
CA ALA A 442 -3.36 -19.25 24.17
C ALA A 442 -3.79 -20.74 24.13
N ASP A 443 -4.96 -21.02 23.54
CA ASP A 443 -5.46 -22.37 23.38
C ASP A 443 -4.58 -23.22 22.46
N VAL A 444 -4.21 -22.69 21.28
CA VAL A 444 -3.32 -23.41 20.34
C VAL A 444 -1.92 -23.60 20.94
N HIS A 445 -1.39 -22.61 21.65
CA HIS A 445 -0.13 -22.72 22.36
C HIS A 445 -0.18 -23.80 23.44
N GLN A 446 -1.26 -23.85 24.25
CA GLN A 446 -1.44 -24.88 25.25
C GLN A 446 -1.56 -26.27 24.61
N GLN A 447 -2.31 -26.41 23.52
CA GLN A 447 -2.41 -27.67 22.78
C GLN A 447 -1.05 -28.15 22.26
N TRP A 448 -0.22 -27.23 21.75
CA TRP A 448 1.14 -27.58 21.34
C TRP A 448 2.03 -28.02 22.51
N LEU A 449 1.95 -27.38 23.67
CA LEU A 449 2.68 -27.81 24.87
C LEU A 449 2.26 -29.21 25.33
N GLU A 450 0.97 -29.55 25.22
CA GLU A 450 0.42 -30.88 25.57
C GLU A 450 0.70 -31.93 24.49
N ASN A 451 0.69 -31.52 23.21
CA ASN A 451 0.97 -32.35 22.05
C ASN A 451 2.00 -31.67 21.12
N PRO A 452 3.31 -31.83 21.35
CA PRO A 452 4.33 -31.21 20.51
C PRO A 452 4.32 -31.64 19.04
N SER A 453 3.57 -32.72 18.68
CA SER A 453 3.44 -33.17 17.28
C SER A 453 2.35 -32.44 16.50
N ILE A 454 1.58 -31.52 17.09
CA ILE A 454 0.40 -30.90 16.45
C ILE A 454 0.73 -30.30 15.07
N PHE A 455 1.87 -29.63 14.90
CA PHE A 455 2.27 -29.07 13.61
C PHE A 455 2.78 -30.13 12.63
N SER A 456 3.48 -31.16 13.13
CA SER A 456 3.91 -32.30 12.32
C SER A 456 2.71 -33.11 11.82
N ASP A 457 1.72 -33.32 12.69
CA ASP A 457 0.47 -34.01 12.33
C ASP A 457 -0.33 -33.18 11.31
N PHE A 458 -0.40 -31.84 11.50
CA PHE A 458 -1.04 -30.94 10.54
C PHE A 458 -0.38 -30.98 9.16
N ILE A 459 0.97 -31.05 9.10
CA ILE A 459 1.71 -31.21 7.84
C ILE A 459 1.35 -32.55 7.18
N ARG A 460 1.28 -33.65 7.91
CA ARG A 460 0.93 -34.97 7.36
C ARG A 460 -0.45 -34.96 6.76
N GLU A 461 -1.44 -34.52 7.54
CA GLU A 461 -2.85 -34.55 7.15
C GLU A 461 -3.19 -33.59 6.01
N ASN A 462 -2.64 -32.36 6.04
CA ASN A 462 -3.08 -31.30 5.17
C ASN A 462 -2.15 -31.01 3.98
N PHE A 463 -0.96 -31.63 3.93
CA PHE A 463 -0.04 -31.46 2.81
C PHE A 463 0.39 -32.81 2.19
N ILE A 464 0.90 -33.75 2.99
CA ILE A 464 1.51 -35.01 2.49
C ILE A 464 0.42 -35.99 2.06
N GLU A 465 -0.57 -36.25 2.93
CA GLU A 465 -1.64 -37.20 2.70
C GLU A 465 -2.86 -36.55 2.00
N ASN A 466 -2.84 -35.24 1.84
CA ASN A 466 -3.94 -34.48 1.27
C ASN A 466 -3.93 -34.55 -0.27
N PRO A 467 -4.90 -35.23 -0.90
CA PRO A 467 -5.01 -35.26 -2.36
C PRO A 467 -5.50 -33.94 -2.96
N HIS A 468 -6.06 -33.01 -2.16
CA HIS A 468 -6.53 -31.71 -2.64
C HIS A 468 -5.37 -30.75 -2.81
N ARG A 469 -4.50 -31.05 -3.78
CA ARG A 469 -3.35 -30.25 -4.19
C ARG A 469 -3.46 -29.87 -5.67
N LEU A 470 -3.28 -28.58 -5.95
CA LEU A 470 -3.17 -28.05 -7.30
C LEU A 470 -1.72 -27.69 -7.61
N THR A 471 -1.28 -28.08 -8.80
CA THR A 471 0.00 -27.70 -9.38
C THR A 471 -0.28 -26.76 -10.55
N ASN A 472 0.20 -25.50 -10.49
CA ASN A 472 0.11 -24.53 -11.56
C ASN A 472 1.47 -24.35 -12.25
N ILE A 473 1.49 -24.39 -13.57
CA ILE A 473 2.64 -24.07 -14.43
C ILE A 473 2.21 -22.90 -15.31
N LEU A 474 2.80 -21.72 -15.10
CA LEU A 474 2.52 -20.54 -15.89
C LEU A 474 3.74 -20.18 -16.72
N SER A 475 3.69 -20.43 -18.02
CA SER A 475 4.83 -20.26 -18.94
C SER A 475 4.71 -18.99 -19.78
N PRO A 476 5.83 -18.33 -20.16
CA PRO A 476 5.80 -17.19 -21.06
C PRO A 476 5.40 -17.60 -22.49
N ASP A 477 4.57 -16.80 -23.16
CA ASP A 477 4.17 -16.99 -24.57
C ASP A 477 4.25 -15.63 -25.30
N ARG A 478 5.13 -15.53 -26.31
CA ARG A 478 5.30 -14.33 -27.14
C ARG A 478 4.10 -14.06 -28.05
N ASP A 479 3.42 -15.13 -28.44
CA ASP A 479 2.30 -15.01 -29.37
C ASP A 479 0.97 -14.76 -28.65
N MET A 480 0.94 -14.90 -27.34
CA MET A 480 -0.31 -14.83 -26.59
C MET A 480 -1.04 -13.50 -26.77
N GLN A 481 -0.34 -12.38 -26.64
CA GLN A 481 -0.95 -11.06 -26.84
C GLN A 481 -1.49 -10.91 -28.26
N THR A 482 -0.71 -11.32 -29.25
CA THR A 482 -1.14 -11.28 -30.66
C THR A 482 -2.36 -12.17 -30.92
N LYS A 483 -2.41 -13.36 -30.31
CA LYS A 483 -3.58 -14.26 -30.40
C LYS A 483 -4.81 -13.64 -29.76
N MET A 484 -4.70 -13.13 -28.54
CA MET A 484 -5.79 -12.47 -27.82
C MET A 484 -6.32 -11.25 -28.59
N ASP A 485 -5.43 -10.41 -29.13
CA ASP A 485 -5.83 -9.26 -29.93
C ASP A 485 -6.50 -9.70 -31.25
N ALA A 486 -6.00 -10.75 -31.88
CA ALA A 486 -6.62 -11.31 -33.12
C ALA A 486 -8.01 -11.91 -32.83
N GLU A 487 -8.18 -12.64 -31.72
CA GLU A 487 -9.48 -13.17 -31.28
C GLU A 487 -10.47 -12.05 -31.01
N LEU A 488 -10.02 -10.97 -30.33
CA LEU A 488 -10.85 -9.80 -30.08
C LEU A 488 -11.24 -9.10 -31.36
N VAL A 489 -10.29 -8.90 -32.30
CA VAL A 489 -10.57 -8.31 -33.63
C VAL A 489 -11.57 -9.16 -34.39
N GLU A 490 -11.44 -10.48 -34.39
CA GLU A 490 -12.37 -11.38 -35.09
C GLU A 490 -13.76 -11.32 -34.43
N ARG A 491 -13.86 -11.39 -33.11
CA ARG A 491 -15.12 -11.17 -32.38
C ARG A 491 -15.77 -9.83 -32.75
N MET A 492 -14.99 -8.74 -32.83
CA MET A 492 -15.50 -7.43 -33.24
C MET A 492 -15.98 -7.40 -34.69
N LYS A 493 -15.29 -8.10 -35.62
CA LYS A 493 -15.75 -8.27 -37.02
C LYS A 493 -17.06 -9.05 -37.08
N GLU A 494 -17.16 -10.16 -36.38
CA GLU A 494 -18.39 -10.94 -36.28
C GLU A 494 -19.54 -10.11 -35.74
N THR A 495 -19.29 -9.36 -34.65
CA THR A 495 -20.27 -8.42 -34.08
C THR A 495 -20.67 -7.37 -35.09
N ARG A 496 -19.68 -6.72 -35.74
CA ARG A 496 -19.95 -5.71 -36.78
C ARG A 496 -20.79 -6.26 -37.94
N ALA A 497 -20.52 -7.52 -38.37
CA ALA A 497 -21.24 -8.20 -39.48
C ALA A 497 -22.71 -8.51 -39.15
N GLN A 498 -23.06 -8.62 -37.87
CA GLN A 498 -24.42 -8.83 -37.38
C GLN A 498 -25.24 -7.54 -37.27
N LEU A 499 -24.56 -6.38 -37.23
CA LEU A 499 -25.18 -5.07 -37.09
C LEU A 499 -25.51 -4.43 -38.43
N THR A 500 -26.65 -3.79 -38.52
CA THR A 500 -27.01 -2.91 -39.64
C THR A 500 -26.15 -1.63 -39.60
N ASP A 501 -26.02 -0.94 -40.72
CA ASP A 501 -25.32 0.34 -40.79
C ASP A 501 -25.96 1.41 -39.92
N GLU A 502 -27.28 1.38 -39.73
CA GLU A 502 -28.01 2.25 -38.83
C GLU A 502 -27.65 1.99 -37.34
N GLU A 503 -27.48 0.72 -36.97
CA GLU A 503 -27.05 0.34 -35.61
C GLU A 503 -25.60 0.77 -35.33
N VAL A 504 -24.72 0.61 -36.33
CA VAL A 504 -23.32 1.06 -36.19
C VAL A 504 -23.23 2.58 -36.06
N GLN A 505 -24.03 3.34 -36.85
CA GLN A 505 -24.10 4.79 -36.70
C GLN A 505 -24.63 5.19 -35.33
N ARG A 506 -25.59 4.45 -34.78
CA ARG A 506 -26.10 4.68 -33.43
C ARG A 506 -25.02 4.40 -32.36
N ILE A 507 -24.25 3.30 -32.47
CA ILE A 507 -23.13 2.99 -31.61
C ILE A 507 -22.11 4.14 -31.62
N ALA A 508 -21.75 4.61 -32.81
CA ALA A 508 -20.81 5.72 -32.95
C ALA A 508 -21.35 7.04 -32.32
N ALA A 509 -22.63 7.32 -32.51
CA ALA A 509 -23.28 8.48 -31.91
C ALA A 509 -23.36 8.37 -30.38
N ASP A 510 -23.70 7.20 -29.86
CA ASP A 510 -23.75 6.92 -28.41
C ASP A 510 -22.36 7.04 -27.75
N ALA A 511 -21.30 6.51 -28.41
CA ALA A 511 -19.94 6.63 -27.92
C ALA A 511 -19.45 8.09 -27.90
N ALA A 512 -19.74 8.86 -28.96
CA ALA A 512 -19.41 10.29 -29.03
C ALA A 512 -20.19 11.12 -27.97
N GLU A 513 -21.45 10.79 -27.74
CA GLU A 513 -22.24 11.45 -26.69
C GLU A 513 -21.75 11.10 -25.29
N LEU A 514 -21.36 9.83 -25.06
CA LEU A 514 -20.78 9.40 -23.79
C LEU A 514 -19.46 10.15 -23.50
N GLU A 515 -18.59 10.26 -24.51
CA GLU A 515 -17.35 11.03 -24.39
C GLU A 515 -17.63 12.51 -24.12
N ARG A 516 -18.58 13.11 -24.85
CA ARG A 516 -19.03 14.49 -24.61
C ARG A 516 -19.54 14.68 -23.18
N LEU A 517 -20.38 13.77 -22.70
CA LEU A 517 -20.94 13.81 -21.33
C LEU A 517 -19.85 13.65 -20.27
N ASN A 518 -18.84 12.80 -20.51
CA ASN A 518 -17.71 12.64 -19.60
C ASN A 518 -16.86 13.92 -19.52
N GLY A 519 -16.69 14.63 -20.64
CA GLY A 519 -15.93 15.88 -20.71
C GLY A 519 -16.65 17.11 -20.13
N VAL A 520 -17.97 17.08 -19.93
CA VAL A 520 -18.71 18.22 -19.34
C VAL A 520 -18.50 18.26 -17.82
N PRO A 521 -18.09 19.38 -17.21
CA PRO A 521 -17.97 19.53 -15.76
C PRO A 521 -19.31 19.28 -15.05
N ASN A 522 -19.25 18.87 -13.78
CA ASN A 522 -20.45 18.78 -12.95
C ASN A 522 -21.12 20.14 -12.82
N PRO A 523 -22.47 20.23 -12.92
CA PRO A 523 -23.20 21.49 -12.73
C PRO A 523 -22.95 22.06 -11.31
N PRO A 524 -22.70 23.37 -11.16
CA PRO A 524 -22.46 23.97 -9.85
C PRO A 524 -23.56 23.70 -8.82
N GLU A 525 -24.83 23.65 -9.28
CA GLU A 525 -25.99 23.33 -8.44
C GLU A 525 -26.01 21.86 -7.96
N ALA A 526 -25.38 20.92 -8.70
CA ALA A 526 -25.21 19.55 -8.27
C ALA A 526 -24.06 19.43 -7.24
N LEU A 527 -22.92 20.08 -7.50
CA LEU A 527 -21.81 20.15 -6.57
C LEU A 527 -22.20 20.80 -5.23
N ALA A 528 -23.07 21.84 -5.26
CA ALA A 528 -23.55 22.52 -4.07
C ALA A 528 -24.42 21.63 -3.16
N LYS A 529 -24.92 20.47 -3.65
CA LYS A 529 -25.64 19.50 -2.82
C LYS A 529 -24.72 18.63 -1.98
N LEU A 530 -23.47 18.45 -2.39
CA LEU A 530 -22.49 17.66 -1.61
C LEU A 530 -22.23 18.35 -0.26
N PRO A 531 -22.24 17.60 0.84
CA PRO A 531 -21.89 18.15 2.14
C PRO A 531 -20.41 18.54 2.16
N GLN A 532 -20.11 19.71 2.71
CA GLN A 532 -18.77 20.28 2.71
C GLN A 532 -18.32 20.60 4.14
N LEU A 533 -17.05 20.38 4.40
CA LEU A 533 -16.38 20.98 5.55
C LEU A 533 -16.11 22.46 5.29
N GLN A 534 -16.04 23.23 6.35
CA GLN A 534 -15.57 24.60 6.35
C GLN A 534 -14.25 24.68 7.14
N VAL A 535 -13.43 25.69 6.89
CA VAL A 535 -12.19 25.92 7.65
C VAL A 535 -12.46 26.04 9.15
N SER A 536 -13.68 26.52 9.54
CA SER A 536 -14.10 26.55 10.95
C SER A 536 -14.34 25.18 11.57
N ASP A 537 -14.53 24.12 10.77
CA ASP A 537 -14.71 22.76 11.27
C ASP A 537 -13.37 22.07 11.59
N LEU A 538 -12.24 22.65 11.15
CA LEU A 538 -10.91 22.18 11.47
C LEU A 538 -10.59 22.44 12.96
N PRO A 539 -9.82 21.57 13.62
CA PRO A 539 -9.28 21.85 14.95
C PRO A 539 -8.59 23.20 15.00
N GLU A 540 -8.64 23.87 16.15
CA GLU A 540 -7.94 25.17 16.32
C GLU A 540 -6.43 25.04 16.24
N LYS A 541 -5.89 23.89 16.65
CA LYS A 541 -4.46 23.56 16.71
C LYS A 541 -4.22 22.18 16.10
N PRO A 542 -3.04 21.98 15.49
CA PRO A 542 -2.69 20.67 14.94
C PRO A 542 -2.42 19.65 16.06
N LYS A 543 -2.58 18.36 15.74
CA LYS A 543 -2.22 17.27 16.66
C LYS A 543 -0.73 17.29 17.00
N HIS A 544 -0.42 16.95 18.26
CA HIS A 544 0.94 16.85 18.78
C HIS A 544 1.18 15.44 19.32
N ILE A 545 2.42 14.96 19.16
CA ILE A 545 2.90 13.76 19.83
C ILE A 545 3.25 14.16 21.26
N PRO A 546 2.61 13.57 22.31
CA PRO A 546 2.99 13.82 23.68
C PRO A 546 4.39 13.25 23.92
N THR A 547 5.39 14.10 24.00
CA THR A 547 6.81 13.72 24.10
C THR A 547 7.48 14.40 25.27
N THR A 548 8.20 13.65 26.10
CA THR A 548 9.16 14.13 27.09
C THR A 548 10.57 13.79 26.65
N VAL A 549 11.55 14.65 27.02
CA VAL A 549 12.95 14.41 26.65
C VAL A 549 13.76 14.21 27.93
N GLU A 550 14.44 13.07 28.04
CA GLU A 550 15.36 12.75 29.13
C GLU A 550 16.80 12.74 28.62
N ASN A 551 17.75 13.12 29.51
CA ASN A 551 19.15 13.02 29.20
C ASN A 551 19.74 11.72 29.78
N VAL A 552 20.29 10.90 28.92
CA VAL A 552 20.90 9.60 29.23
C VAL A 552 22.34 9.61 28.75
N GLY A 553 23.30 9.54 29.65
CA GLY A 553 24.73 9.54 29.28
C GLY A 553 25.20 10.76 28.46
N GLY A 554 24.50 11.89 28.57
CA GLY A 554 24.77 13.12 27.82
C GLY A 554 24.03 13.22 26.48
N GLN A 555 23.17 12.24 26.14
CA GLN A 555 22.39 12.22 24.92
C GLN A 555 20.89 12.24 25.20
N ASP A 556 20.10 12.71 24.22
CA ASP A 556 18.66 12.82 24.37
C ASP A 556 17.95 11.49 24.08
N LEU A 557 17.06 11.08 25.00
CA LEU A 557 16.10 10.00 24.84
C LEU A 557 14.68 10.58 24.95
N LEU A 558 13.95 10.52 23.86
CA LEU A 558 12.56 10.96 23.78
C LEU A 558 11.63 9.82 24.24
N HIS A 559 10.67 10.14 25.12
CA HIS A 559 9.60 9.22 25.52
C HIS A 559 8.26 9.76 25.03
N ASN A 560 7.56 9.00 24.21
CA ASN A 560 6.29 9.38 23.60
C ASN A 560 5.15 8.61 24.25
N ASP A 561 4.23 9.34 24.90
CA ASP A 561 3.05 8.76 25.56
C ASP A 561 1.92 8.52 24.53
N VAL A 562 2.03 7.43 23.82
CA VAL A 562 1.04 6.97 22.83
C VAL A 562 0.72 5.50 23.09
N PHE A 563 -0.57 5.16 23.11
CA PHE A 563 -1.02 3.79 23.35
C PHE A 563 -0.48 2.82 22.27
N ALA A 564 0.33 1.87 22.69
CA ALA A 564 1.09 0.98 21.81
C ALA A 564 0.66 -0.51 21.89
N ASN A 565 -0.39 -0.82 22.64
CA ASN A 565 -0.99 -2.17 22.77
C ASN A 565 0.01 -3.30 23.10
N GLY A 566 0.97 -3.04 24.01
CA GLY A 566 1.98 -4.03 24.43
C GLY A 566 3.13 -4.24 23.44
N ILE A 567 3.24 -3.38 22.42
CA ILE A 567 4.37 -3.37 21.50
C ILE A 567 5.18 -2.09 21.74
N ASN A 568 6.49 -2.24 21.85
CA ASN A 568 7.40 -1.13 22.06
C ASN A 568 8.16 -0.82 20.77
N TYR A 569 8.37 0.46 20.51
CA TYR A 569 9.08 0.98 19.34
C TYR A 569 10.23 1.84 19.80
N LEU A 570 11.44 1.48 19.38
CA LEU A 570 12.64 2.26 19.60
C LEU A 570 13.25 2.67 18.28
N VAL A 571 13.60 3.95 18.16
CA VAL A 571 14.40 4.48 17.05
C VAL A 571 15.68 5.03 17.61
N LEU A 572 16.81 4.45 17.21
CA LEU A 572 18.14 4.98 17.47
C LEU A 572 18.65 5.68 16.22
N ASN A 573 18.98 6.95 16.34
CA ASN A 573 19.49 7.75 15.25
C ASN A 573 20.96 8.10 15.50
N PHE A 574 21.81 7.88 14.51
CA PHE A 574 23.24 8.17 14.54
C PHE A 574 23.59 9.24 13.51
N ASN A 575 24.10 10.36 13.94
CA ASN A 575 24.57 11.43 13.08
C ASN A 575 25.76 10.98 12.21
N LEU A 576 25.64 11.11 10.89
CA LEU A 576 26.66 10.73 9.89
C LEU A 576 27.57 11.87 9.47
N GLN A 577 27.37 13.09 9.95
CA GLN A 577 28.24 14.22 9.59
C GLN A 577 29.70 13.90 9.90
N GLY A 578 30.59 14.21 8.96
CA GLY A 578 32.01 13.87 9.01
C GLY A 578 32.33 12.42 8.61
N LEU A 579 31.35 11.65 8.06
CA LEU A 579 31.64 10.33 7.46
C LEU A 579 32.59 10.53 6.25
N PRO A 580 33.69 9.75 6.16
CA PRO A 580 34.59 9.81 5.01
C PRO A 580 33.87 9.63 3.67
N GLN A 581 34.20 10.47 2.69
CA GLN A 581 33.47 10.54 1.42
C GLN A 581 33.36 9.18 0.70
N HIS A 582 34.39 8.32 0.76
CA HIS A 582 34.38 7.02 0.10
C HIS A 582 33.44 6.00 0.73
N LEU A 583 32.96 6.23 1.97
CA LEU A 583 32.04 5.31 2.68
C LEU A 583 30.57 5.57 2.35
N TRP A 584 30.21 6.76 1.80
CA TRP A 584 28.82 7.08 1.55
C TRP A 584 28.14 6.12 0.57
N ALA A 585 28.81 5.71 -0.49
CA ALA A 585 28.27 4.73 -1.45
C ALA A 585 28.07 3.32 -0.83
N CYS A 586 28.69 3.05 0.33
CA CYS A 586 28.56 1.76 1.04
C CYS A 586 27.47 1.77 2.13
N ILE A 587 26.81 2.91 2.37
CA ILE A 587 25.72 3.01 3.36
C ILE A 587 24.60 1.98 3.12
N PRO A 588 24.09 1.77 1.87
CA PRO A 588 23.09 0.72 1.64
C PRO A 588 23.62 -0.69 1.94
N ARG A 589 24.89 -0.96 1.62
CA ARG A 589 25.53 -2.28 1.92
C ARG A 589 25.69 -2.51 3.42
N TYR A 590 25.93 -1.44 4.17
CA TYR A 590 25.92 -1.51 5.63
C TYR A 590 24.52 -1.81 6.17
N ALA A 591 23.48 -1.17 5.63
CA ALA A 591 22.10 -1.45 6.01
C ALA A 591 21.70 -2.92 5.70
N ASP A 592 22.09 -3.44 4.54
CA ASP A 592 21.91 -4.86 4.19
C ASP A 592 22.65 -5.78 5.17
N ALA A 593 23.87 -5.44 5.54
CA ALA A 593 24.68 -6.22 6.49
C ALA A 593 23.98 -6.36 7.84
N ILE A 594 23.37 -5.29 8.37
CA ILE A 594 22.61 -5.31 9.64
C ILE A 594 21.43 -6.32 9.59
N SER A 595 20.79 -6.46 8.45
CA SER A 595 19.57 -7.28 8.31
C SER A 595 19.82 -8.69 7.76
N LYS A 596 20.94 -8.91 7.07
CA LYS A 596 21.16 -10.13 6.26
C LYS A 596 22.46 -10.89 6.57
N LEU A 597 23.36 -10.34 7.42
CA LEU A 597 24.61 -11.00 7.80
C LEU A 597 24.60 -11.45 9.27
N GLY A 598 25.62 -12.20 9.66
CA GLY A 598 25.86 -12.58 11.04
C GLY A 598 26.38 -11.42 11.89
N ALA A 599 26.33 -11.56 13.22
CA ALA A 599 26.87 -10.59 14.16
C ALA A 599 27.47 -11.31 15.38
N ALA A 600 28.41 -10.67 16.05
CA ALA A 600 29.23 -11.30 17.11
C ALA A 600 29.84 -12.60 16.59
N ASP A 601 29.61 -13.72 17.24
CA ASP A 601 30.14 -15.07 16.86
C ASP A 601 29.04 -15.93 16.19
N MET A 602 27.89 -15.34 15.81
CA MET A 602 26.76 -16.07 15.23
C MET A 602 26.74 -15.94 13.70
N SER A 603 26.34 -17.03 13.02
CA SER A 603 26.03 -17.02 11.59
C SER A 603 24.80 -16.17 11.26
N TYR A 604 24.55 -15.92 9.98
CA TYR A 604 23.35 -15.17 9.57
C TYR A 604 22.05 -15.92 9.91
N GLU A 605 22.06 -17.27 9.83
CA GLU A 605 20.91 -18.10 10.21
C GLU A 605 20.62 -18.01 11.71
N GLU A 606 21.67 -18.13 12.55
CA GLU A 606 21.52 -18.02 14.01
C GLU A 606 21.02 -16.61 14.40
N MET A 607 21.54 -15.54 13.77
CA MET A 607 21.07 -14.18 14.00
C MET A 607 19.65 -13.96 13.52
N ALA A 608 19.26 -14.49 12.36
CA ALA A 608 17.90 -14.40 11.86
C ALA A 608 16.90 -15.12 12.79
N GLN A 609 17.26 -16.31 13.29
CA GLN A 609 16.45 -17.04 14.25
C GLN A 609 16.33 -16.29 15.58
N ARG A 610 17.45 -15.81 16.13
CA ARG A 610 17.47 -15.03 17.39
C ARG A 610 16.66 -13.73 17.26
N THR A 611 16.79 -13.02 16.13
CA THR A 611 16.03 -11.79 15.86
C THR A 611 14.52 -12.06 15.83
N SER A 612 14.08 -13.08 15.10
CA SER A 612 12.67 -13.43 15.00
C SER A 612 12.08 -13.97 16.30
N ALA A 613 12.90 -14.57 17.18
CA ALA A 613 12.46 -15.08 18.47
C ALA A 613 12.21 -13.99 19.52
N VAL A 614 12.74 -12.78 19.38
CA VAL A 614 12.61 -11.73 20.42
C VAL A 614 12.16 -10.38 19.91
N THR A 615 12.12 -10.17 18.57
CA THR A 615 11.71 -8.89 17.97
C THR A 615 10.54 -9.06 17.00
N GLY A 616 9.81 -7.99 16.76
CA GLY A 616 8.87 -7.86 15.65
C GLY A 616 9.53 -7.32 14.37
N GLY A 617 10.86 -7.17 14.38
CA GLY A 617 11.70 -6.69 13.30
C GLY A 617 12.69 -5.62 13.74
N ILE A 618 13.84 -5.61 13.06
CA ILE A 618 14.88 -4.60 13.15
C ILE A 618 15.09 -4.04 11.74
N GLY A 619 15.06 -2.72 11.61
CA GLY A 619 15.35 -2.01 10.37
C GLY A 619 16.55 -1.08 10.53
N CYS A 620 17.26 -0.85 9.42
CA CYS A 620 18.35 0.10 9.34
C CYS A 620 18.23 0.90 8.05
N SER A 621 18.18 2.24 8.15
CA SER A 621 18.03 3.10 6.97
C SER A 621 18.66 4.48 7.18
N PRO A 622 19.22 5.09 6.13
CA PRO A 622 19.65 6.49 6.17
C PRO A 622 18.43 7.42 6.21
N TRP A 623 18.61 8.57 6.86
CA TRP A 623 17.61 9.63 6.95
C TRP A 623 18.28 11.00 6.75
N PHE A 624 17.69 11.79 5.86
CA PHE A 624 18.18 13.12 5.51
C PHE A 624 17.07 14.15 5.65
N SER A 625 17.40 15.31 6.17
CA SER A 625 16.50 16.47 6.26
C SER A 625 17.30 17.74 6.48
N THR A 626 16.63 18.89 6.51
CA THR A 626 17.22 20.18 6.79
C THR A 626 16.61 20.80 8.03
N HIS A 627 17.41 21.51 8.83
CA HIS A 627 16.95 22.13 10.08
C HIS A 627 15.89 23.22 9.80
N ALA A 628 14.81 23.24 10.55
CA ALA A 628 13.61 24.05 10.26
C ALA A 628 13.88 25.58 10.17
N LEU A 629 14.87 26.09 10.90
CA LEU A 629 15.21 27.52 10.91
C LEU A 629 16.48 27.87 10.08
N ASP A 630 17.30 26.87 9.74
CA ASP A 630 18.58 27.09 9.06
C ASP A 630 18.70 26.20 7.82
N PRO A 631 18.49 26.75 6.61
CA PRO A 631 18.57 25.99 5.37
C PRO A 631 19.98 25.44 5.05
N ASN A 632 21.02 25.92 5.74
CA ASN A 632 22.39 25.45 5.54
C ASN A 632 22.77 24.32 6.51
N ARG A 633 21.91 24.00 7.47
CA ARG A 633 22.12 22.93 8.44
C ARG A 633 21.40 21.68 8.01
N SER A 634 22.08 20.83 7.25
CA SER A 634 21.57 19.50 6.90
C SER A 634 21.71 18.51 8.05
N MET A 635 20.72 17.63 8.19
CA MET A 635 20.72 16.50 9.10
C MET A 635 20.93 15.24 8.26
N GLN A 636 22.06 14.57 8.45
CA GLN A 636 22.44 13.34 7.74
C GLN A 636 22.69 12.25 8.76
N SER A 637 21.90 11.21 8.75
CA SER A 637 21.94 10.21 9.81
C SER A 637 21.58 8.81 9.33
N MET A 638 21.91 7.80 10.17
CA MET A 638 21.47 6.43 10.07
C MET A 638 20.52 6.12 11.22
N SER A 639 19.35 5.62 10.91
CA SER A 639 18.34 5.23 11.90
C SER A 639 18.22 3.71 11.99
N PHE A 640 18.23 3.20 13.23
CA PHE A 640 17.94 1.80 13.55
C PHE A 640 16.58 1.76 14.23
N ASN A 641 15.66 0.96 13.70
CA ASN A 641 14.31 0.81 14.22
C ASN A 641 14.17 -0.58 14.84
N LEU A 642 13.66 -0.64 16.07
CA LEU A 642 13.38 -1.89 16.76
C LEU A 642 11.91 -1.92 17.17
N LYS A 643 11.25 -3.06 16.96
CA LYS A 643 9.92 -3.37 17.45
C LYS A 643 9.97 -4.60 18.36
N ALA A 644 9.49 -4.50 19.61
CA ALA A 644 9.51 -5.61 20.55
C ALA A 644 8.28 -5.63 21.46
N LEU A 645 7.83 -6.84 21.86
CA LEU A 645 6.78 -7.02 22.88
C LEU A 645 7.31 -6.62 24.28
N ASP A 646 6.42 -6.24 25.19
CA ASP A 646 6.76 -5.81 26.55
C ASP A 646 7.72 -6.77 27.25
N GLY A 647 7.43 -8.05 27.29
CA GLY A 647 8.26 -9.08 27.95
C GLY A 647 9.56 -9.45 27.22
N LYS A 648 9.80 -8.90 26.02
CA LYS A 648 10.94 -9.23 25.15
C LYS A 648 11.93 -8.08 24.97
N MET A 649 11.61 -6.88 25.46
CA MET A 649 12.42 -5.68 25.19
C MET A 649 13.87 -5.83 25.60
N ASP A 650 14.16 -6.47 26.72
CA ASP A 650 15.53 -6.68 27.20
C ASP A 650 16.37 -7.51 26.22
N ALA A 651 15.86 -8.69 25.80
CA ALA A 651 16.52 -9.56 24.84
C ALA A 651 16.59 -8.94 23.43
N ALA A 652 15.57 -8.18 23.02
CA ALA A 652 15.53 -7.48 21.74
C ALA A 652 16.61 -6.39 21.65
N LEU A 653 16.87 -5.70 22.76
CA LEU A 653 17.97 -4.74 22.85
C LEU A 653 19.34 -5.40 22.75
N ASP A 654 19.52 -6.63 23.31
CA ASP A 654 20.77 -7.37 23.13
C ASP A 654 21.03 -7.76 21.67
N VAL A 655 19.99 -8.15 20.94
CA VAL A 655 20.10 -8.42 19.49
C VAL A 655 20.46 -7.14 18.73
N LEU A 656 19.76 -6.03 19.02
CA LEU A 656 20.06 -4.75 18.37
C LEU A 656 21.50 -4.30 18.67
N HIS A 657 21.97 -4.48 19.91
CA HIS A 657 23.34 -4.19 20.29
C HIS A 657 24.33 -4.98 19.44
N ASP A 658 24.17 -6.32 19.36
CA ASP A 658 25.10 -7.17 18.62
C ASP A 658 25.13 -6.80 17.13
N LEU A 659 23.99 -6.48 16.52
CA LEU A 659 23.90 -6.02 15.14
C LEU A 659 24.64 -4.69 14.92
N ILE A 660 24.46 -3.71 15.81
CA ILE A 660 25.09 -2.38 15.64
C ILE A 660 26.59 -2.45 15.94
N PHE A 661 27.00 -3.14 17.04
CA PHE A 661 28.36 -3.10 17.55
C PHE A 661 29.27 -4.18 16.96
N ALA A 662 28.70 -5.29 16.47
CA ALA A 662 29.44 -6.50 16.14
C ALA A 662 28.97 -7.20 14.85
N VAL A 663 28.33 -6.45 13.91
CA VAL A 663 28.01 -6.99 12.57
C VAL A 663 29.27 -7.53 11.91
N ASN A 664 29.18 -8.74 11.35
CA ASN A 664 30.30 -9.47 10.82
C ASN A 664 30.17 -9.71 9.30
N PRO A 665 30.85 -8.92 8.46
CA PRO A 665 30.79 -9.07 7.00
C PRO A 665 31.75 -10.14 6.44
N ARG A 666 32.39 -10.98 7.27
CA ARG A 666 33.49 -11.88 6.84
C ARG A 666 33.03 -13.20 6.23
N ASP A 667 31.75 -13.48 6.24
CA ASP A 667 31.14 -14.55 5.45
C ASP A 667 31.07 -14.10 3.99
N THR A 668 32.11 -14.42 3.22
CA THR A 668 32.26 -13.95 1.83
C THR A 668 31.22 -14.54 0.89
N GLU A 669 30.80 -15.78 1.09
CA GLU A 669 29.78 -16.43 0.27
C GLU A 669 28.44 -15.72 0.49
N ARG A 670 28.04 -15.53 1.75
CA ARG A 670 26.80 -14.82 2.10
C ARG A 670 26.83 -13.36 1.66
N LEU A 671 27.97 -12.67 1.80
CA LEU A 671 28.12 -11.28 1.35
C LEU A 671 27.94 -11.15 -0.17
N GLN A 672 28.44 -12.11 -0.95
CA GLN A 672 28.25 -12.16 -2.39
C GLN A 672 26.78 -12.39 -2.77
N ASP A 673 26.09 -13.31 -2.07
CA ASP A 673 24.66 -13.54 -2.27
C ASP A 673 23.81 -12.29 -1.99
N VAL A 674 24.08 -11.62 -0.87
CA VAL A 674 23.41 -10.35 -0.51
C VAL A 674 23.66 -9.26 -1.56
N LEU A 675 24.88 -9.13 -2.07
CA LEU A 675 25.21 -8.17 -3.11
C LEU A 675 24.51 -8.52 -4.44
N THR A 676 24.44 -9.81 -4.78
CA THR A 676 23.74 -10.29 -6.00
C THR A 676 22.25 -9.94 -5.95
N GLN A 677 21.59 -10.21 -4.81
CA GLN A 677 20.19 -9.84 -4.59
C GLN A 677 20.00 -8.33 -4.72
N ALA A 678 20.85 -7.55 -4.07
CA ALA A 678 20.76 -6.10 -4.09
C ALA A 678 20.93 -5.50 -5.50
N VAL A 679 21.83 -6.04 -6.33
CA VAL A 679 21.98 -5.57 -7.73
C VAL A 679 20.69 -5.87 -8.51
N ALA A 680 20.13 -7.06 -8.37
CA ALA A 680 18.88 -7.45 -9.05
C ALA A 680 17.68 -6.58 -8.59
N GLU A 681 17.60 -6.27 -7.29
CA GLU A 681 16.59 -5.36 -6.74
C GLU A 681 16.74 -3.95 -7.32
N TYR A 682 17.95 -3.36 -7.33
CA TYR A 682 18.20 -2.03 -7.89
C TYR A 682 17.90 -1.95 -9.39
N GLN A 683 18.29 -2.95 -10.18
CA GLN A 683 17.99 -2.99 -11.61
C GLN A 683 16.47 -2.98 -11.86
N THR A 684 15.73 -3.72 -11.06
CA THR A 684 14.27 -3.78 -11.15
C THR A 684 13.64 -2.45 -10.70
N GLU A 685 14.06 -1.92 -9.57
CA GLU A 685 13.46 -0.73 -8.95
C GLU A 685 13.71 0.54 -9.77
N MET A 686 14.92 0.71 -10.36
CA MET A 686 15.25 1.85 -11.27
C MET A 686 14.27 1.97 -12.44
N ILE A 687 13.73 0.84 -12.91
CA ILE A 687 12.79 0.77 -14.01
C ILE A 687 11.35 0.86 -13.51
N HIS A 688 10.99 0.09 -12.48
CA HIS A 688 9.63 0.07 -11.92
C HIS A 688 9.24 1.39 -11.26
N ASP A 689 10.13 2.00 -10.50
CA ASP A 689 9.95 3.34 -9.92
C ASP A 689 10.78 4.39 -10.66
N GLY A 690 10.68 4.40 -11.98
CA GLY A 690 11.33 5.41 -12.83
C GLY A 690 10.97 6.86 -12.46
N SER A 691 9.86 7.08 -11.75
CA SER A 691 9.50 8.42 -11.24
C SER A 691 10.46 8.87 -10.13
N SER A 692 10.75 8.04 -9.15
CA SER A 692 11.72 8.34 -8.10
C SER A 692 13.13 8.47 -8.69
N THR A 693 13.50 7.59 -9.62
CA THR A 693 14.77 7.68 -10.36
C THR A 693 14.92 9.03 -11.06
N ALA A 694 13.89 9.48 -11.79
CA ALA A 694 13.90 10.78 -12.48
C ALA A 694 14.01 11.95 -11.49
N ILE A 695 13.30 11.89 -10.36
CA ILE A 695 13.30 12.95 -9.33
C ILE A 695 14.67 13.04 -8.65
N HIS A 696 15.25 11.93 -8.21
CA HIS A 696 16.56 11.92 -7.55
C HIS A 696 17.64 12.43 -8.50
N HIS A 697 17.63 11.94 -9.74
CA HIS A 697 18.60 12.35 -10.73
C HIS A 697 18.51 13.84 -11.08
N ALA A 698 17.30 14.38 -11.27
CA ALA A 698 17.09 15.81 -11.51
C ALA A 698 17.46 16.69 -10.31
N SER A 699 17.27 16.19 -9.08
CA SER A 699 17.47 16.97 -7.85
C SER A 699 18.92 17.02 -7.37
N ARG A 700 19.80 16.12 -7.84
CA ARG A 700 21.14 15.86 -7.27
C ARG A 700 22.08 17.04 -7.09
N GLY A 701 21.85 18.14 -7.78
CA GLY A 701 22.64 19.37 -7.69
C GLY A 701 21.98 20.51 -6.91
N LEU A 702 20.82 20.25 -6.24
CA LEU A 702 20.08 21.30 -5.53
C LEU A 702 20.50 21.45 -4.07
N SER A 703 20.86 20.34 -3.40
CA SER A 703 21.32 20.35 -2.01
C SER A 703 22.24 19.16 -1.72
N SER A 704 22.97 19.20 -0.60
CA SER A 704 23.78 18.06 -0.15
C SER A 704 22.93 16.82 0.16
N ASN A 705 21.71 16.98 0.65
CA ASN A 705 20.78 15.89 0.92
C ASN A 705 20.29 15.27 -0.38
N ALA A 706 19.94 16.07 -1.39
CA ALA A 706 19.54 15.57 -2.70
C ALA A 706 20.70 14.86 -3.43
N HIS A 707 21.92 15.35 -3.26
CA HIS A 707 23.12 14.68 -3.75
C HIS A 707 23.33 13.30 -3.10
N LEU A 708 23.16 13.22 -1.78
CA LEU A 708 23.24 11.96 -1.06
C LEU A 708 22.13 10.98 -1.47
N ALA A 709 20.90 11.47 -1.66
CA ALA A 709 19.81 10.63 -2.13
C ALA A 709 20.13 9.98 -3.49
N GLU A 710 20.75 10.73 -4.42
CA GLU A 710 21.22 10.18 -5.70
C GLU A 710 22.34 9.15 -5.52
N ILE A 711 23.32 9.38 -4.63
CA ILE A 711 24.40 8.42 -4.35
C ILE A 711 23.85 7.12 -3.79
N ILE A 712 22.84 7.19 -2.93
CA ILE A 712 22.33 6.04 -2.15
C ILE A 712 21.23 5.29 -2.88
N TYR A 713 20.34 6.00 -3.59
CA TYR A 713 19.16 5.43 -4.23
C TYR A 713 19.15 5.55 -5.75
N GLY A 714 20.06 6.33 -6.34
CA GLY A 714 20.09 6.63 -7.77
C GLY A 714 21.06 5.78 -8.58
N LEU A 715 21.26 6.21 -9.81
CA LEU A 715 22.13 5.54 -10.79
C LEU A 715 23.57 5.27 -10.31
N PRO A 716 24.24 6.17 -9.54
CA PRO A 716 25.57 5.88 -8.99
C PRO A 716 25.61 4.65 -8.10
N GLN A 717 24.54 4.37 -7.34
CA GLN A 717 24.45 3.20 -6.47
C GLN A 717 24.37 1.89 -7.26
N LEU A 718 23.53 1.86 -8.31
CA LEU A 718 23.45 0.71 -9.21
C LEU A 718 24.82 0.39 -9.81
N ARG A 719 25.46 1.38 -10.44
CA ARG A 719 26.79 1.23 -11.08
C ARG A 719 27.88 0.79 -10.09
N SER A 720 27.86 1.35 -8.87
CA SER A 720 28.81 0.95 -7.82
C SER A 720 28.58 -0.49 -7.38
N SER A 721 27.33 -0.93 -7.23
CA SER A 721 26.97 -2.28 -6.83
C SER A 721 27.32 -3.32 -7.91
N GLU A 722 27.06 -3.00 -9.20
CA GLU A 722 27.44 -3.84 -10.34
C GLU A 722 28.97 -4.00 -10.44
N LYS A 723 29.70 -2.89 -10.25
CA LYS A 723 31.16 -2.93 -10.22
C LYS A 723 31.69 -3.82 -9.10
N LEU A 724 31.11 -3.71 -7.91
CA LEU A 724 31.49 -4.55 -6.75
C LEU A 724 31.16 -6.02 -7.02
N LEU A 725 30.01 -6.34 -7.61
CA LEU A 725 29.64 -7.72 -7.93
C LEU A 725 30.54 -8.32 -9.00
N ASN A 726 30.80 -7.60 -10.10
CA ASN A 726 31.64 -8.05 -11.21
C ASN A 726 33.11 -8.24 -10.82
N GLY A 727 33.59 -7.46 -9.85
CA GLY A 727 34.97 -7.56 -9.32
C GLY A 727 35.05 -8.16 -7.91
N PHE A 728 34.06 -8.96 -7.49
CA PHE A 728 33.87 -9.35 -6.09
C PHE A 728 35.13 -10.03 -5.50
N ASP A 729 35.76 -10.96 -6.20
CA ASP A 729 36.97 -11.66 -5.73
C ASP A 729 38.13 -10.71 -5.35
N GLU A 730 38.22 -9.58 -6.04
CA GLU A 730 39.27 -8.56 -5.82
C GLU A 730 38.83 -7.47 -4.82
N LEU A 731 37.53 -7.18 -4.75
CA LEU A 731 36.97 -6.02 -4.02
C LEU A 731 36.28 -6.38 -2.71
N ASN A 732 36.09 -7.69 -2.42
CA ASN A 732 35.39 -8.11 -1.21
C ASN A 732 36.04 -7.63 0.10
N ALA A 733 37.39 -7.63 0.13
CA ALA A 733 38.15 -7.19 1.30
C ALA A 733 37.93 -5.68 1.57
N ASP A 734 37.87 -4.86 0.51
CA ASP A 734 37.58 -3.42 0.63
C ASP A 734 36.13 -3.20 1.08
N LEU A 735 35.17 -3.95 0.51
CA LEU A 735 33.75 -3.90 0.92
C LEU A 735 33.59 -4.25 2.40
N MET A 736 34.19 -5.34 2.86
CA MET A 736 34.21 -5.71 4.29
C MET A 736 34.80 -4.58 5.14
N GLY A 737 35.94 -4.04 4.74
CA GLY A 737 36.59 -2.92 5.44
C GLY A 737 35.72 -1.65 5.47
N HIS A 738 34.94 -1.37 4.43
CA HIS A 738 34.00 -0.25 4.42
C HIS A 738 32.82 -0.48 5.37
N ILE A 739 32.25 -1.68 5.42
CA ILE A 739 31.17 -2.03 6.37
C ILE A 739 31.67 -1.90 7.82
N GLU A 740 32.86 -2.46 8.13
CA GLU A 740 33.48 -2.33 9.45
C GLU A 740 33.81 -0.86 9.75
N GLY A 741 34.31 -0.08 8.77
CA GLY A 741 34.59 1.35 8.91
C GLY A 741 33.37 2.20 9.23
N ILE A 742 32.21 1.92 8.62
CA ILE A 742 30.94 2.57 8.94
C ILE A 742 30.51 2.20 10.35
N ARG A 743 30.51 0.90 10.72
CA ARG A 743 30.23 0.45 12.08
C ARG A 743 31.08 1.21 13.10
N ASP A 744 32.38 1.22 12.93
CA ASP A 744 33.29 1.84 13.87
C ASP A 744 33.09 3.38 13.95
N PHE A 745 32.74 4.02 12.83
CA PHE A 745 32.42 5.45 12.80
C PHE A 745 31.18 5.80 13.65
N LEU A 746 30.15 4.94 13.63
CA LEU A 746 28.92 5.17 14.39
C LEU A 746 29.14 5.10 15.92
N LEU A 747 30.15 4.36 16.40
CA LEU A 747 30.37 4.06 17.82
C LEU A 747 30.98 5.25 18.59
N THR A 748 30.46 6.45 18.34
CA THR A 748 30.81 7.69 19.06
C THR A 748 29.58 8.21 19.79
N ARG A 749 29.64 8.39 21.10
CA ARG A 749 28.53 8.76 22.00
C ARG A 749 27.75 9.98 21.51
N GLY A 750 28.43 11.03 21.13
CA GLY A 750 27.83 12.29 20.69
C GLY A 750 27.00 12.21 19.40
N ARG A 751 26.99 11.07 18.73
CA ARG A 751 26.22 10.86 17.49
C ARG A 751 24.79 10.38 17.74
N VAL A 752 24.50 9.87 18.95
CA VAL A 752 23.29 9.13 19.26
C VAL A 752 22.18 10.07 19.72
N THR A 753 20.98 9.91 19.17
CA THR A 753 19.71 10.42 19.71
C THR A 753 18.70 9.29 19.64
N ALA A 754 17.87 9.10 20.66
CA ALA A 754 16.93 8.00 20.72
C ALA A 754 15.50 8.48 20.91
N SER A 755 14.53 7.71 20.40
CA SER A 755 13.10 7.95 20.63
C SER A 755 12.38 6.63 20.88
N PHE A 756 11.57 6.62 21.92
CA PHE A 756 10.85 5.44 22.38
C PHE A 756 9.34 5.70 22.48
N THR A 757 8.55 4.71 22.09
CA THR A 757 7.10 4.68 22.30
C THR A 757 6.73 3.29 22.80
N GLY A 758 6.07 3.17 23.94
CA GLY A 758 5.72 1.87 24.53
C GLY A 758 5.41 1.98 26.03
N SER A 759 5.53 0.84 26.75
CA SER A 759 5.26 0.79 28.18
C SER A 759 6.38 1.41 29.00
N ASP A 760 6.03 1.94 30.18
CA ASP A 760 7.00 2.52 31.13
C ASP A 760 8.08 1.51 31.55
N THR A 761 7.72 0.25 31.74
CA THR A 761 8.69 -0.82 32.11
C THR A 761 9.72 -1.04 31.00
N ALA A 762 9.28 -1.07 29.74
CA ALA A 762 10.19 -1.23 28.59
C ALA A 762 11.02 0.03 28.36
N PHE A 763 10.47 1.22 28.67
CA PHE A 763 11.21 2.49 28.64
C PHE A 763 12.36 2.49 29.65
N GLU A 764 12.13 2.08 30.90
CA GLU A 764 13.17 1.99 31.95
C GLU A 764 14.28 0.98 31.58
N THR A 765 13.90 -0.15 30.97
CA THR A 765 14.85 -1.14 30.45
C THR A 765 15.72 -0.51 29.35
N THR A 766 15.06 0.19 28.38
CA THR A 766 15.74 0.88 27.27
C THR A 766 16.69 1.95 27.79
N ARG A 767 16.23 2.80 28.72
CA ARG A 767 17.05 3.86 29.36
C ARG A 767 18.31 3.30 30.01
N THR A 768 18.17 2.21 30.74
CA THR A 768 19.28 1.56 31.46
C THR A 768 20.31 1.00 30.49
N LYS A 769 19.87 0.21 29.46
CA LYS A 769 20.77 -0.38 28.46
C LYS A 769 21.42 0.68 27.58
N LEU A 770 20.66 1.68 27.12
CA LEU A 770 21.21 2.79 26.36
C LEU A 770 22.30 3.54 27.14
N GLY A 771 22.07 3.80 28.45
CA GLY A 771 23.08 4.39 29.30
C GLY A 771 24.38 3.58 29.38
N ALA A 772 24.28 2.24 29.47
CA ALA A 772 25.43 1.35 29.45
C ALA A 772 26.16 1.37 28.09
N TRP A 773 25.43 1.33 26.97
CA TRP A 773 26.00 1.42 25.62
C TRP A 773 26.74 2.73 25.39
N LEU A 774 26.13 3.86 25.75
CA LEU A 774 26.74 5.20 25.63
C LEU A 774 28.00 5.31 26.49
N GLY A 775 28.04 4.63 27.64
CA GLY A 775 29.23 4.57 28.49
C GLY A 775 30.39 3.77 27.90
N ALA A 776 30.11 2.82 27.00
CA ALA A 776 31.12 2.01 26.28
C ALA A 776 31.58 2.65 24.97
N MET A 777 30.84 3.61 24.39
CA MET A 777 31.19 4.31 23.17
C MET A 777 32.33 5.34 23.40
N ARG A 778 33.01 5.69 22.30
CA ARG A 778 34.05 6.71 22.31
C ARG A 778 33.44 8.07 22.63
N ASP A 779 34.17 8.87 23.43
CA ASP A 779 33.83 10.23 23.79
C ASP A 779 34.68 11.22 22.97
N GLU A 780 34.36 11.35 21.69
CA GLU A 780 35.07 12.21 20.73
C GLU A 780 34.14 13.30 20.22
N PRO A 781 34.65 14.48 19.85
CA PRO A 781 33.85 15.51 19.21
C PRO A 781 33.25 15.01 17.89
N VAL A 782 31.98 15.28 17.68
CA VAL A 782 31.31 14.98 16.41
C VAL A 782 31.61 16.09 15.41
N ALA A 783 32.21 15.73 14.27
CA ALA A 783 32.43 16.67 13.17
C ALA A 783 31.08 17.13 12.59
N SER A 784 31.04 18.36 12.10
CA SER A 784 29.86 18.94 11.46
C SER A 784 29.99 19.07 9.94
N GLU A 785 31.02 18.43 9.38
CA GLU A 785 31.27 18.49 7.93
C GLU A 785 30.20 17.70 7.18
N LEU A 786 29.64 18.34 6.14
CA LEU A 786 28.71 17.73 5.21
C LEU A 786 29.47 17.16 4.00
N ILE A 787 28.86 16.20 3.30
CA ILE A 787 29.40 15.76 2.03
C ILE A 787 29.50 16.90 1.06
N ALA A 788 30.65 17.01 0.36
CA ALA A 788 30.83 17.98 -0.70
C ALA A 788 29.97 17.58 -1.91
N PHE A 789 29.20 18.51 -2.44
CA PHE A 789 28.42 18.34 -3.65
C PHE A 789 28.63 19.50 -4.62
N GLN A 790 28.41 19.25 -5.90
CA GLN A 790 28.54 20.28 -6.93
C GLN A 790 27.13 20.78 -7.29
N GLN A 791 26.91 22.07 -7.08
CA GLN A 791 25.67 22.71 -7.57
C GLN A 791 25.70 22.78 -9.11
N PHE A 792 24.55 22.74 -9.72
CA PHE A 792 24.44 22.94 -11.18
C PHE A 792 24.79 24.37 -11.55
N GLU A 793 25.78 24.55 -12.43
CA GLU A 793 26.03 25.82 -13.09
C GLU A 793 24.95 26.11 -14.15
N THR A 794 24.52 25.07 -14.86
CA THR A 794 23.38 25.06 -15.77
C THR A 794 22.51 23.87 -15.42
N PRO A 795 21.19 24.05 -15.21
CA PRO A 795 20.30 22.92 -14.88
C PRO A 795 20.35 21.88 -15.99
N PRO A 796 20.56 20.60 -15.63
CA PRO A 796 20.62 19.51 -16.62
C PRO A 796 19.25 19.21 -17.21
N ARG A 797 19.26 18.74 -18.46
CA ARG A 797 18.13 18.16 -19.16
C ARG A 797 18.54 16.79 -19.67
N GLU A 798 18.09 15.73 -19.01
CA GLU A 798 18.64 14.40 -19.20
C GLU A 798 17.51 13.37 -19.46
N GLY A 799 17.83 12.38 -20.28
CA GLY A 799 16.99 11.24 -20.56
C GLY A 799 17.71 9.96 -20.15
N LEU A 800 17.13 9.20 -19.27
CA LEU A 800 17.64 7.89 -18.83
C LEU A 800 16.92 6.79 -19.60
N ALA A 801 17.65 6.12 -20.49
CA ALA A 801 17.14 5.10 -21.36
C ALA A 801 17.16 3.72 -20.69
N GLY A 802 15.99 3.05 -20.64
CA GLY A 802 15.85 1.72 -20.10
C GLY A 802 14.84 0.86 -20.88
N PRO A 803 14.70 -0.43 -20.58
CA PRO A 803 13.76 -1.34 -21.24
C PRO A 803 12.31 -1.10 -20.75
N ILE A 804 11.77 0.09 -21.01
CA ILE A 804 10.46 0.53 -20.55
C ILE A 804 9.67 1.21 -21.69
N GLN A 805 8.41 0.85 -21.85
CA GLN A 805 7.53 1.36 -22.92
C GLN A 805 6.73 2.61 -22.51
N ILE A 806 6.77 2.98 -21.26
CA ILE A 806 6.16 4.17 -20.69
C ILE A 806 7.21 5.20 -20.33
N ALA A 807 6.80 6.40 -19.94
CA ALA A 807 7.72 7.42 -19.46
C ALA A 807 7.45 7.81 -18.01
N HIS A 808 8.49 8.30 -17.35
CA HIS A 808 8.44 9.00 -16.08
C HIS A 808 9.22 10.29 -16.23
N CYS A 809 8.57 11.43 -16.08
CA CYS A 809 9.19 12.73 -16.24
C CYS A 809 9.26 13.46 -14.90
N ALA A 810 10.37 14.14 -14.66
CA ALA A 810 10.55 15.02 -13.52
C ALA A 810 11.07 16.40 -13.97
N HIS A 811 10.50 17.45 -13.36
CA HIS A 811 10.91 18.84 -13.55
C HIS A 811 11.05 19.45 -12.14
N VAL A 812 12.27 19.73 -11.72
CA VAL A 812 12.60 20.04 -10.34
C VAL A 812 13.34 21.38 -10.27
N MET A 813 12.92 22.26 -9.35
CA MET A 813 13.53 23.58 -9.19
C MET A 813 13.73 23.94 -7.71
N PRO A 814 14.69 24.82 -7.38
CA PRO A 814 14.81 25.38 -6.04
C PRO A 814 13.55 26.11 -5.62
N ALA A 815 13.23 26.05 -4.34
CA ALA A 815 12.03 26.68 -3.77
C ALA A 815 12.37 27.26 -2.38
N PRO A 816 11.52 28.13 -1.81
CA PRO A 816 11.71 28.66 -0.46
C PRO A 816 11.76 27.56 0.60
N HIS A 817 12.65 27.72 1.56
CA HIS A 817 12.80 26.82 2.71
C HIS A 817 11.64 26.99 3.72
N TYR A 818 11.50 26.04 4.64
CA TYR A 818 10.47 26.02 5.70
C TYR A 818 10.38 27.32 6.52
N SER A 819 11.51 27.98 6.78
CA SER A 819 11.57 29.27 7.50
C SER A 819 11.04 30.47 6.69
N HIS A 820 10.80 30.32 5.39
CA HIS A 820 10.32 31.44 4.57
C HIS A 820 8.84 31.74 4.84
N PRO A 821 8.42 33.01 4.94
CA PRO A 821 7.04 33.40 5.22
C PRO A 821 6.01 32.80 4.25
N ASP A 822 6.36 32.63 2.99
CA ASP A 822 5.47 32.11 1.96
C ASP A 822 5.40 30.58 1.94
N SER A 823 6.18 29.86 2.74
CA SER A 823 6.23 28.39 2.68
C SER A 823 4.87 27.72 2.93
N THR A 824 4.03 28.27 3.80
CA THR A 824 2.66 27.76 4.02
C THR A 824 1.75 28.03 2.81
N LEU A 825 1.83 29.22 2.22
CA LEU A 825 1.08 29.60 1.02
C LEU A 825 1.45 28.73 -0.20
N LEU A 826 2.73 28.40 -0.34
CA LEU A 826 3.22 27.51 -1.40
C LEU A 826 2.74 26.08 -1.24
N THR A 827 2.57 25.61 0.01
CA THR A 827 1.97 24.28 0.27
C THR A 827 0.51 24.22 -0.21
N ILE A 828 -0.28 25.27 0.08
CA ILE A 828 -1.67 25.40 -0.43
C ILE A 828 -1.67 25.47 -1.97
N GLY A 829 -0.81 26.31 -2.52
CA GLY A 829 -0.71 26.49 -3.96
C GLY A 829 -0.29 25.24 -4.71
N ALA A 830 0.62 24.45 -4.13
CA ALA A 830 1.01 23.15 -4.71
C ALA A 830 -0.18 22.18 -4.80
N HIS A 831 -1.04 22.15 -3.79
CA HIS A 831 -2.25 21.33 -3.82
C HIS A 831 -3.21 21.76 -4.94
N LEU A 832 -3.46 23.07 -5.11
CA LEU A 832 -4.32 23.61 -6.17
C LEU A 832 -3.79 23.27 -7.56
N ILE A 833 -2.51 23.56 -7.84
CA ILE A 833 -1.91 23.30 -9.16
C ILE A 833 -1.95 21.80 -9.47
N ARG A 834 -1.66 20.95 -8.48
CA ARG A 834 -1.71 19.49 -8.65
C ARG A 834 -3.07 19.03 -9.16
N LEU A 835 -4.17 19.49 -8.56
CA LEU A 835 -5.53 19.04 -8.89
C LEU A 835 -6.08 19.72 -10.15
N ASP A 836 -5.97 21.03 -10.21
CA ASP A 836 -6.65 21.82 -11.25
C ASP A 836 -5.92 21.81 -12.59
N TYR A 837 -4.58 21.65 -12.57
CA TYR A 837 -3.77 21.74 -13.78
C TYR A 837 -3.02 20.45 -14.09
N ILE A 838 -2.13 19.98 -13.18
CA ILE A 838 -1.21 18.88 -13.48
C ILE A 838 -1.95 17.56 -13.72
N LEU A 839 -2.88 17.19 -12.83
CA LEU A 839 -3.70 15.99 -13.04
C LEU A 839 -4.62 16.13 -14.24
N SER A 840 -5.19 17.33 -14.48
CA SER A 840 -6.05 17.59 -15.63
C SER A 840 -5.31 17.40 -16.95
N GLU A 841 -4.13 18.01 -17.12
CA GLU A 841 -3.39 17.98 -18.38
C GLU A 841 -2.68 16.65 -18.63
N ILE A 842 -2.09 16.04 -17.58
CA ILE A 842 -1.21 14.88 -17.74
C ILE A 842 -1.99 13.58 -17.58
N ARG A 843 -2.87 13.46 -16.57
CA ARG A 843 -3.65 12.24 -16.36
C ARG A 843 -4.91 12.22 -17.23
N PHE A 844 -5.82 13.17 -17.05
CA PHE A 844 -7.15 13.09 -17.69
C PHE A 844 -7.10 13.34 -19.20
N LYS A 845 -6.28 14.30 -19.67
CA LYS A 845 -6.13 14.59 -21.11
C LYS A 845 -4.94 13.87 -21.74
N GLY A 846 -3.94 13.51 -20.95
CA GLY A 846 -2.70 12.86 -21.41
C GLY A 846 -2.64 11.36 -21.20
N ASN A 847 -3.63 10.77 -20.51
CA ASN A 847 -3.72 9.32 -20.22
C ASN A 847 -2.53 8.75 -19.42
N ALA A 848 -1.80 9.58 -18.67
CA ALA A 848 -0.84 9.08 -17.70
C ALA A 848 -1.56 8.46 -16.50
N TYR A 849 -0.95 7.47 -15.87
CA TYR A 849 -1.51 6.87 -14.66
C TYR A 849 -1.56 7.86 -13.50
N GLY A 850 -0.53 8.68 -13.33
CA GLY A 850 -0.45 9.68 -12.29
C GLY A 850 0.45 10.87 -12.63
N ALA A 851 0.21 11.97 -11.92
CA ALA A 851 1.05 13.16 -11.99
C ALA A 851 1.04 13.90 -10.66
N ARG A 852 2.14 14.55 -10.33
CA ARG A 852 2.31 15.27 -9.06
C ARG A 852 2.85 16.68 -9.28
N PHE A 853 2.43 17.57 -8.42
CA PHE A 853 3.05 18.86 -8.15
C PHE A 853 3.25 18.93 -6.64
N SER A 854 4.47 18.91 -6.18
CA SER A 854 4.81 18.84 -4.77
C SER A 854 5.84 19.89 -4.39
N TYR A 855 5.63 20.50 -3.25
CA TYR A 855 6.57 21.42 -2.63
C TYR A 855 7.06 20.81 -1.31
N SER A 856 8.37 20.65 -1.17
CA SER A 856 9.03 20.20 0.05
C SER A 856 9.70 21.40 0.74
N PRO A 857 9.10 21.97 1.77
CA PRO A 857 9.70 23.12 2.45
C PRO A 857 11.00 22.77 3.22
N SER A 858 11.13 21.54 3.74
CA SER A 858 12.34 21.08 4.42
C SER A 858 13.53 20.95 3.48
N GLU A 859 13.29 20.51 2.24
CA GLU A 859 14.36 20.35 1.23
C GLU A 859 14.50 21.58 0.32
N ALA A 860 13.62 22.56 0.46
CA ALA A 860 13.55 23.77 -0.36
C ALA A 860 13.44 23.48 -1.88
N VAL A 861 12.58 22.52 -2.23
CA VAL A 861 12.42 22.01 -3.59
C VAL A 861 10.94 22.01 -4.02
N LEU A 862 10.70 22.45 -5.26
CA LEU A 862 9.46 22.23 -5.99
C LEU A 862 9.69 21.16 -7.05
N CYS A 863 8.84 20.14 -7.07
CA CYS A 863 8.91 19.03 -8.01
C CYS A 863 7.59 18.85 -8.75
N GLN A 864 7.66 18.77 -10.07
CA GLN A 864 6.59 18.32 -10.96
C GLN A 864 7.02 16.97 -11.52
N SER A 865 6.15 15.96 -11.46
CA SER A 865 6.49 14.63 -11.99
C SER A 865 5.30 13.91 -12.58
N SER A 866 5.56 12.98 -13.53
CA SER A 866 4.58 12.05 -14.07
C SER A 866 4.97 10.59 -13.77
N PHE A 867 3.97 9.72 -13.77
CA PHE A 867 4.13 8.30 -13.49
C PHE A 867 3.34 7.47 -14.49
N ARG A 868 4.00 6.50 -15.13
CA ARG A 868 3.44 5.66 -16.20
C ARG A 868 2.75 6.50 -17.27
N ASP A 869 3.52 7.38 -17.88
CA ASP A 869 3.08 8.39 -18.85
C ASP A 869 3.33 7.89 -20.28
N PRO A 870 2.35 7.96 -21.19
CA PRO A 870 2.61 7.65 -22.59
C PRO A 870 3.46 8.70 -23.31
N HIS A 871 3.62 9.91 -22.75
CA HIS A 871 4.25 11.06 -23.38
C HIS A 871 5.48 11.56 -22.61
N VAL A 872 6.52 12.02 -23.34
CA VAL A 872 7.68 12.71 -22.78
C VAL A 872 7.60 14.20 -23.10
N ALA A 873 7.67 14.60 -24.38
CA ALA A 873 7.73 15.99 -24.78
C ALA A 873 6.49 16.80 -24.36
N ARG A 874 5.29 16.24 -24.58
CA ARG A 874 4.03 16.88 -24.15
C ARG A 874 4.03 17.18 -22.64
N THR A 875 4.46 16.22 -21.84
CA THR A 875 4.46 16.33 -20.37
C THR A 875 5.47 17.36 -19.88
N ILE A 876 6.68 17.37 -20.43
CA ILE A 876 7.68 18.40 -20.10
C ILE A 876 7.15 19.81 -20.47
N ASN A 877 6.50 19.97 -21.62
CA ASN A 877 5.89 21.22 -22.03
C ASN A 877 4.76 21.67 -21.06
N VAL A 878 3.94 20.74 -20.54
CA VAL A 878 2.94 21.04 -19.51
C VAL A 878 3.60 21.59 -18.25
N PHE A 879 4.67 20.96 -17.79
CA PHE A 879 5.42 21.44 -16.62
C PHE A 879 5.97 22.86 -16.82
N GLU A 880 6.54 23.15 -17.98
CA GLU A 880 7.10 24.47 -18.31
C GLU A 880 6.01 25.55 -18.45
N GLN A 881 4.77 25.18 -18.81
CA GLN A 881 3.63 26.07 -18.95
C GLN A 881 2.87 26.33 -17.63
N THR A 882 3.26 25.71 -16.52
CA THR A 882 2.60 25.89 -15.22
C THR A 882 2.53 27.38 -14.81
N VAL A 883 3.56 28.17 -15.07
CA VAL A 883 3.57 29.60 -14.75
C VAL A 883 2.49 30.38 -15.53
N ASP A 884 2.27 30.03 -16.80
CA ASP A 884 1.26 30.68 -17.63
C ASP A 884 -0.16 30.31 -17.18
N TYR A 885 -0.38 29.09 -16.73
CA TYR A 885 -1.61 28.68 -16.09
C TYR A 885 -1.89 29.53 -14.82
N VAL A 886 -0.90 29.65 -13.91
CA VAL A 886 -1.06 30.44 -12.68
C VAL A 886 -1.32 31.92 -12.96
N LYS A 887 -0.80 32.48 -14.03
CA LYS A 887 -1.13 33.86 -14.47
C LYS A 887 -2.60 34.02 -14.82
N GLN A 888 -3.19 33.02 -15.48
CA GLN A 888 -4.53 33.07 -16.04
C GLN A 888 -5.63 32.64 -15.06
N VAL A 889 -5.34 31.72 -14.16
CA VAL A 889 -6.34 31.19 -13.23
C VAL A 889 -6.76 32.23 -12.19
N GLU A 890 -8.06 32.28 -11.88
CA GLU A 890 -8.63 33.10 -10.82
C GLU A 890 -9.27 32.19 -9.77
N TRP A 891 -8.52 31.88 -8.71
CA TRP A 891 -9.04 31.13 -7.58
C TRP A 891 -9.95 31.98 -6.73
N THR A 892 -11.05 31.39 -6.27
CA THR A 892 -11.98 31.96 -5.29
C THR A 892 -11.56 31.58 -3.86
N GLN A 893 -12.15 32.21 -2.83
CA GLN A 893 -11.91 31.80 -1.44
C GLN A 893 -12.38 30.35 -1.20
N VAL A 894 -13.41 29.89 -1.91
CA VAL A 894 -13.89 28.50 -1.81
C VAL A 894 -12.82 27.52 -2.28
N ASP A 895 -12.07 27.83 -3.32
CA ASP A 895 -10.98 26.98 -3.82
C ASP A 895 -9.83 26.93 -2.81
N ILE A 896 -9.49 28.08 -2.21
CA ILE A 896 -8.48 28.16 -1.16
C ILE A 896 -8.93 27.40 0.09
N ASP A 897 -10.18 27.54 0.54
CA ASP A 897 -10.70 26.82 1.70
C ASP A 897 -10.65 25.30 1.53
N ARG A 898 -10.94 24.80 0.32
CA ARG A 898 -10.77 23.37 -0.03
C ARG A 898 -9.32 22.93 0.06
N ALA A 899 -8.41 23.72 -0.49
CA ALA A 899 -6.97 23.41 -0.41
C ALA A 899 -6.43 23.51 1.01
N ILE A 900 -6.94 24.41 1.87
CA ILE A 900 -6.62 24.47 3.29
C ILE A 900 -7.04 23.17 4.00
N ILE A 901 -8.29 22.73 3.79
CA ILE A 901 -8.81 21.49 4.39
C ILE A 901 -7.97 20.29 3.97
N ALA A 902 -7.67 20.17 2.67
CA ALA A 902 -6.85 19.08 2.16
C ALA A 902 -5.40 19.11 2.67
N THR A 903 -4.81 20.30 2.86
CA THR A 903 -3.47 20.46 3.43
C THR A 903 -3.47 20.14 4.94
N ALA A 904 -4.50 20.54 5.68
CA ALA A 904 -4.64 20.25 7.10
C ALA A 904 -4.80 18.75 7.38
N LYS A 905 -5.41 18.00 6.48
CA LYS A 905 -5.64 16.55 6.57
C LYS A 905 -4.37 15.76 6.93
N ASP A 906 -3.23 16.08 6.31
CA ASP A 906 -1.98 15.36 6.55
C ASP A 906 -1.46 15.56 7.99
N GLY A 907 -1.69 16.73 8.58
CA GLY A 907 -1.33 17.03 9.96
C GLY A 907 -2.29 16.46 11.01
N GLU A 908 -3.48 16.04 10.61
CA GLU A 908 -4.56 15.56 11.48
C GLU A 908 -4.73 14.03 11.46
N LYS A 909 -3.89 13.31 10.71
CA LYS A 909 -3.90 11.83 10.70
C LYS A 909 -3.73 11.26 12.12
N PRO A 910 -4.28 10.07 12.41
CA PRO A 910 -4.05 9.40 13.69
C PRO A 910 -2.56 9.19 13.93
N ILE A 911 -2.10 9.50 15.13
CA ILE A 911 -0.72 9.25 15.53
C ILE A 911 -0.60 7.77 15.92
N ARG A 912 0.00 6.97 15.06
CA ARG A 912 0.27 5.55 15.33
C ARG A 912 1.57 5.39 16.14
N PRO A 913 1.70 4.34 17.00
CA PRO A 913 2.83 4.23 17.91
C PRO A 913 4.20 4.22 17.22
N SER A 914 4.36 3.49 16.14
CA SER A 914 5.61 3.47 15.34
C SER A 914 5.93 4.84 14.73
N GLN A 915 4.88 5.54 14.26
CA GLN A 915 5.01 6.89 13.69
C GLN A 915 5.28 7.94 14.77
N ALA A 916 4.82 7.72 16.02
CA ALA A 916 5.13 8.59 17.12
C ALA A 916 6.64 8.60 17.41
N ALA A 917 7.27 7.42 17.50
CA ALA A 917 8.70 7.29 17.72
C ALA A 917 9.54 8.02 16.66
N SER A 918 9.29 7.74 15.36
CA SER A 918 10.03 8.35 14.26
C SER A 918 9.68 9.84 14.05
N GLY A 919 8.41 10.20 14.19
CA GLY A 919 7.94 11.58 13.99
C GLY A 919 8.42 12.55 15.08
N ALA A 920 8.36 12.16 16.35
CA ALA A 920 8.89 12.95 17.44
C ALA A 920 10.41 13.15 17.31
N LEU A 921 11.13 12.08 16.95
CA LEU A 921 12.55 12.14 16.70
C LEU A 921 12.90 13.09 15.56
N GLY A 922 12.21 12.95 14.41
CA GLY A 922 12.41 13.81 13.24
C GLY A 922 12.20 15.30 13.58
N GLN A 923 11.09 15.63 14.26
CA GLN A 923 10.80 17.01 14.71
C GLN A 923 11.89 17.53 15.65
N HIS A 924 12.35 16.72 16.59
CA HIS A 924 13.43 17.08 17.53
C HIS A 924 14.75 17.36 16.80
N LEU A 925 15.17 16.46 15.91
CA LEU A 925 16.42 16.60 15.16
C LEU A 925 16.45 17.82 14.24
N VAL A 926 15.34 18.13 13.55
CA VAL A 926 15.27 19.33 12.69
C VAL A 926 14.96 20.61 13.47
N GLY A 927 14.75 20.55 14.77
CA GLY A 927 14.46 21.72 15.61
C GLY A 927 13.07 22.31 15.35
N GLN A 928 12.10 21.51 14.91
CA GLN A 928 10.72 21.94 14.67
C GLN A 928 9.90 21.91 15.97
N THR A 929 9.67 23.10 16.56
CA THR A 929 8.94 23.20 17.83
C THR A 929 7.43 23.11 17.64
N ARG A 930 6.72 22.89 18.76
CA ARG A 930 5.27 22.91 18.79
C ARG A 930 4.71 24.26 18.37
N GLU A 931 5.28 25.35 18.87
CA GLU A 931 4.88 26.74 18.58
C GLU A 931 5.01 27.04 17.09
N MET A 932 6.09 26.63 16.44
CA MET A 932 6.28 26.78 15.00
C MET A 932 5.18 26.07 14.21
N ARG A 933 4.79 24.87 14.61
CA ARG A 933 3.73 24.11 13.97
C ARG A 933 2.36 24.77 14.17
N GLU A 934 2.05 25.25 15.38
CA GLU A 934 0.81 25.97 15.70
C GLU A 934 0.72 27.27 14.89
N GLU A 935 1.82 28.04 14.77
CA GLU A 935 1.87 29.27 13.99
C GLU A 935 1.63 29.01 12.49
N ARG A 936 2.28 28.01 11.90
CA ARG A 936 2.05 27.63 10.49
C ARG A 936 0.61 27.18 10.25
N TYR A 937 0.04 26.44 11.19
CA TYR A 937 -1.35 25.99 11.09
C TYR A 937 -2.34 27.19 11.19
N ALA A 938 -2.05 28.18 12.00
CA ALA A 938 -2.82 29.41 12.06
C ALA A 938 -2.72 30.23 10.74
N GLN A 939 -1.51 30.32 10.15
CA GLN A 939 -1.29 30.93 8.83
C GLN A 939 -2.05 30.19 7.72
N LEU A 940 -1.99 28.85 7.74
CA LEU A 940 -2.74 27.99 6.79
C LEU A 940 -4.24 28.34 6.75
N ARG A 941 -4.86 28.47 7.93
CA ARG A 941 -6.30 28.74 8.08
C ARG A 941 -6.72 30.15 7.65
N GLN A 942 -5.79 31.08 7.45
CA GLN A 942 -6.06 32.49 7.11
C GLN A 942 -5.68 32.85 5.68
N ALA A 943 -5.16 31.88 4.89
CA ALA A 943 -4.66 32.12 3.55
C ALA A 943 -5.74 32.68 2.60
N THR A 944 -5.35 33.60 1.72
CA THR A 944 -6.22 34.24 0.75
C THR A 944 -5.78 33.91 -0.71
N PRO A 945 -6.70 33.97 -1.69
CA PRO A 945 -6.37 33.72 -3.10
C PRO A 945 -5.23 34.60 -3.64
N ALA A 946 -5.24 35.87 -3.27
CA ALA A 946 -4.25 36.84 -3.74
C ALA A 946 -2.85 36.52 -3.20
N GLU A 947 -2.72 36.11 -1.93
CA GLU A 947 -1.45 35.74 -1.31
C GLU A 947 -0.89 34.46 -1.90
N VAL A 948 -1.71 33.43 -2.08
CA VAL A 948 -1.30 32.15 -2.69
C VAL A 948 -0.85 32.35 -4.12
N LYS A 949 -1.62 33.08 -4.93
CA LYS A 949 -1.27 33.38 -6.33
C LYS A 949 0.03 34.17 -6.42
N ARG A 950 0.23 35.20 -5.57
CA ARG A 950 1.48 36.00 -5.50
C ARG A 950 2.68 35.12 -5.19
N ALA A 951 2.59 34.29 -4.14
CA ALA A 951 3.69 33.43 -3.72
C ALA A 951 4.10 32.42 -4.82
N LEU A 952 3.10 31.80 -5.48
CA LEU A 952 3.34 30.88 -6.59
C LEU A 952 3.99 31.58 -7.79
N LEU A 953 3.47 32.72 -8.22
CA LEU A 953 4.02 33.47 -9.35
C LEU A 953 5.46 33.88 -9.08
N GLN A 954 5.74 34.41 -7.89
CA GLN A 954 7.10 34.76 -7.50
C GLN A 954 8.05 33.57 -7.57
N LEU A 955 7.68 32.43 -6.98
CA LEU A 955 8.48 31.19 -7.01
C LEU A 955 8.76 30.73 -8.45
N LEU A 956 7.72 30.61 -9.28
CA LEU A 956 7.81 30.06 -10.63
C LEU A 956 8.59 30.99 -11.58
N GLU A 957 8.41 32.32 -11.47
CA GLU A 957 9.14 33.28 -12.30
C GLU A 957 10.61 33.41 -11.92
N GLU A 958 10.95 33.40 -10.63
CA GLU A 958 12.34 33.52 -10.15
C GLU A 958 13.18 32.25 -10.40
N ASN A 959 12.54 31.08 -10.55
CA ASN A 959 13.24 29.78 -10.64
C ASN A 959 12.98 29.02 -11.95
N ARG A 960 12.24 29.58 -12.90
CA ARG A 960 11.96 28.95 -14.20
C ARG A 960 13.23 28.47 -14.91
N ASP A 961 14.25 29.31 -14.95
CA ASP A 961 15.50 29.01 -15.64
C ASP A 961 16.49 28.18 -14.81
N LYS A 962 16.12 27.81 -13.59
CA LYS A 962 16.89 26.96 -12.67
C LYS A 962 16.36 25.53 -12.57
N ALA A 963 15.35 25.19 -13.38
CA ALA A 963 14.71 23.89 -13.32
C ALA A 963 15.55 22.84 -14.05
N ALA A 964 15.86 21.75 -13.33
CA ALA A 964 16.43 20.54 -13.91
C ALA A 964 15.32 19.61 -14.41
N VAL A 965 15.58 18.92 -15.52
CA VAL A 965 14.63 17.98 -16.14
C VAL A 965 15.27 16.62 -16.28
N CYS A 966 14.54 15.56 -15.89
CA CYS A 966 14.93 14.20 -16.19
C CYS A 966 13.71 13.41 -16.68
N ALA A 967 13.91 12.57 -17.70
CA ALA A 967 12.90 11.64 -18.17
C ALA A 967 13.47 10.22 -18.25
N VAL A 968 12.77 9.25 -17.65
CA VAL A 968 13.09 7.82 -17.75
C VAL A 968 12.11 7.18 -18.73
N SER A 969 12.62 6.57 -19.82
CA SER A 969 11.80 5.90 -20.85
C SER A 969 12.65 5.01 -21.77
N SER A 970 12.03 4.42 -22.82
CA SER A 970 12.83 3.78 -23.87
C SER A 970 13.65 4.81 -24.66
N ARG A 971 14.82 4.39 -25.16
CA ARG A 971 15.68 5.24 -26.00
C ARG A 971 14.91 5.83 -27.18
N GLU A 972 14.09 5.01 -27.86
CA GLU A 972 13.28 5.44 -28.99
C GLU A 972 12.33 6.59 -28.63
N LYS A 973 11.62 6.50 -27.50
CA LYS A 973 10.71 7.57 -27.02
C LYS A 973 11.46 8.85 -26.63
N LEU A 974 12.62 8.72 -26.02
CA LEU A 974 13.46 9.88 -25.66
C LEU A 974 13.99 10.59 -26.91
N GLU A 975 14.43 9.84 -27.93
CA GLU A 975 14.87 10.41 -29.22
C GLU A 975 13.71 11.06 -29.98
N ALA A 976 12.52 10.42 -30.00
CA ALA A 976 11.32 11.02 -30.57
C ALA A 976 10.92 12.32 -29.84
N ALA A 977 11.00 12.35 -28.52
CA ALA A 977 10.72 13.54 -27.73
C ALA A 977 11.70 14.69 -28.04
N ASN A 978 12.98 14.38 -28.27
CA ASN A 978 13.99 15.35 -28.63
C ASN A 978 13.72 16.06 -29.98
N ALA A 979 12.94 15.46 -30.88
CA ALA A 979 12.51 16.12 -32.11
C ALA A 979 11.43 17.18 -31.89
N GLU A 980 10.71 17.12 -30.77
CA GLU A 980 9.59 18.02 -30.42
C GLU A 980 9.97 19.05 -29.34
N LEU A 981 10.96 18.76 -28.50
CA LEU A 981 11.39 19.64 -27.40
C LEU A 981 12.19 20.82 -27.92
N ALA A 982 11.91 22.02 -27.42
CA ALA A 982 12.70 23.23 -27.73
C ALA A 982 14.17 23.11 -27.25
N GLN A 983 14.37 22.38 -26.15
CA GLN A 983 15.68 22.05 -25.63
C GLN A 983 15.76 20.51 -25.45
N PRO A 984 16.64 19.82 -26.19
CA PRO A 984 16.73 18.38 -26.17
C PRO A 984 17.29 17.84 -24.83
N LEU A 985 16.98 16.58 -24.55
CA LEU A 985 17.52 15.80 -23.42
C LEU A 985 18.86 15.16 -23.85
N VAL A 986 19.85 15.16 -22.97
CA VAL A 986 21.06 14.35 -23.12
C VAL A 986 20.71 12.92 -22.69
N ILE A 987 20.81 11.97 -23.61
CA ILE A 987 20.35 10.59 -23.36
C ILE A 987 21.50 9.71 -22.88
N GLU A 988 21.30 9.02 -21.76
CA GLU A 988 22.22 8.06 -21.15
C GLU A 988 21.48 6.74 -20.87
N ASP A 989 22.16 5.59 -20.93
CA ASP A 989 21.57 4.29 -20.58
C ASP A 989 21.62 4.05 -19.07
N ILE A 990 20.52 3.52 -18.51
CA ILE A 990 20.43 3.11 -17.10
C ILE A 990 21.26 1.83 -16.90
N LEU A 991 21.02 0.82 -17.74
CA LEU A 991 21.73 -0.45 -17.72
C LEU A 991 22.85 -0.37 -18.77
N SER A 992 24.10 -0.45 -18.32
CA SER A 992 25.29 -0.36 -19.18
C SER A 992 25.85 -1.71 -19.57
#